data_8438fe8a070dd33c934e7dd16aa8b0b0
#
_entry.id   8438fe8a070dd33c934e7dd16aa8b0b0
#
_cell.length_a   1.000
_cell.length_b   1.000
_cell.length_c   1.000
_cell.angle_alpha   90.00
_cell.angle_beta   90.00
_cell.angle_gamma   90.00
#
_symmetry.space_group_name_H-M   'P 1'
#
loop_
_entity.id
_entity.type
_entity.pdbx_description
1 polymer ?
#
loop_
_entity_poly.entity_id
_entity_poly.type
_entity_poly.pdbx_seq_one_letter_code
_entity_poly.pdbx_strand_id
1 'polypeptide(L)'
;LGLDDVILDLTATANRADALSMVGVAREVAALTGGKLSIPEPGEVSINNSAGNLALKIADTQACPAYIGTVIEQVKIAPSPEWLQQRLRAAGVRPISNVVDITNYVLLEWGQPLHAFDRDRLKSVAGNESLTIGVRFATAGESLKTLDGQTRTLSTQNLLITANERPVALAGVMGGEETEVHEGTQSLVLEAALFDSVAIRRSSRSVGLRSEASGRYERGVNRAELEIANRRALSLISELASGILVQQEIADTRPDPSTWSRSIALRLDRVNQILGPIDLGEDTGELQEQDVERILTALGCKLTPSDDVLREDATHQPKWSVSVPPYRYRDLEREIDLIEEIARLYGYNKFCDTLPEKAEAGYLPIDEELIRKLRAFLRAEGLTELIHYSLVKPGEDRPIVLSNPLFAEYSALRTDLLSGLIDAFQYNLEQGNGALNGFEIGQIFWQEEDGLQETEALAGIVGGDRSLGKWSKSGREEPITWFEAKGILESVFRQLALEVEFQPDRRDDRLHPGRTASLWIRGNRLGIFGQLHPQLRREKGLPDSVYVFQLDLDVLLESLGEDEVLVPTFQPYSTYPASDRDIAFFAPVKISVADIQKVITKAGKDLLESVELFDEYRGENVPEGQRSLAFRLIYRASDRTLTEAEVEPVHNKVREALVEKFGVNLRS
;
A
#
# COMPACT_ATOMS: atom_id res chain seq x y z
N LEU A 1 -14.96 -10.77 43.82
CA LEU A 1 -15.76 -10.31 42.66
C LEU A 1 -14.92 -10.06 41.40
N GLY A 2 -13.55 -10.13 41.51
CA GLY A 2 -12.65 -9.93 40.34
C GLY A 2 -12.75 -8.54 39.68
N LEU A 3 -13.21 -7.52 40.41
CA LEU A 3 -13.41 -6.16 39.88
C LEU A 3 -12.14 -5.30 39.88
N ASP A 4 -11.06 -5.83 40.45
CA ASP A 4 -9.73 -5.19 40.55
C ASP A 4 -8.69 -5.89 39.66
N ASP A 5 -9.13 -6.78 38.77
CA ASP A 5 -8.27 -7.46 37.82
C ASP A 5 -7.89 -6.54 36.67
N VAL A 6 -6.68 -6.71 36.14
CA VAL A 6 -6.15 -5.94 34.98
C VAL A 6 -5.88 -6.90 33.83
N ILE A 7 -6.57 -6.67 32.73
CA ILE A 7 -6.39 -7.44 31.49
C ILE A 7 -5.42 -6.70 30.60
N LEU A 8 -4.33 -7.35 30.20
CA LEU A 8 -3.38 -6.85 29.22
C LEU A 8 -3.70 -7.47 27.87
N ASP A 9 -4.04 -6.63 26.89
CA ASP A 9 -4.19 -7.06 25.50
C ASP A 9 -2.82 -7.03 24.81
N LEU A 10 -2.35 -8.22 24.42
CA LEU A 10 -1.02 -8.40 23.83
C LEU A 10 -1.13 -8.74 22.35
N THR A 11 -0.54 -7.92 21.51
CA THR A 11 -0.45 -8.18 20.06
C THR A 11 0.85 -8.88 19.73
N ALA A 12 0.75 -10.13 19.23
CA ALA A 12 1.89 -10.89 18.73
C ALA A 12 2.08 -10.66 17.24
N THR A 13 3.33 -10.45 16.79
CA THR A 13 3.70 -10.41 15.38
C THR A 13 3.48 -11.77 14.70
N ALA A 14 3.37 -11.80 13.38
CA ALA A 14 3.01 -13.01 12.65
C ALA A 14 4.03 -14.16 12.81
N ASN A 15 5.29 -13.87 13.07
CA ASN A 15 6.37 -14.83 13.31
C ASN A 15 6.36 -15.39 14.75
N ARG A 16 5.73 -14.71 15.72
CA ARG A 16 5.72 -15.08 17.13
C ARG A 16 4.48 -15.92 17.50
N ALA A 17 4.41 -17.11 16.90
CA ALA A 17 3.32 -18.06 17.18
C ALA A 17 3.30 -18.55 18.65
N ASP A 18 4.47 -18.65 19.28
CA ASP A 18 4.63 -19.01 20.68
C ASP A 18 3.93 -18.02 21.64
N ALA A 19 3.94 -16.74 21.31
CA ALA A 19 3.31 -15.67 22.09
C ALA A 19 1.76 -15.70 22.06
N LEU A 20 1.14 -16.59 21.28
CA LEU A 20 -0.31 -16.84 21.31
C LEU A 20 -0.74 -17.82 22.42
N SER A 21 0.13 -18.02 23.43
CA SER A 21 -0.15 -18.86 24.60
C SER A 21 0.35 -18.21 25.88
N MET A 22 -0.30 -18.54 27.01
CA MET A 22 0.15 -18.07 28.33
C MET A 22 1.54 -18.60 28.69
N VAL A 23 1.86 -19.83 28.27
CA VAL A 23 3.20 -20.42 28.45
C VAL A 23 4.24 -19.65 27.66
N GLY A 24 3.95 -19.26 26.41
CA GLY A 24 4.86 -18.44 25.61
C GLY A 24 5.06 -17.04 26.19
N VAL A 25 3.98 -16.38 26.59
CA VAL A 25 4.04 -15.06 27.26
C VAL A 25 4.82 -15.16 28.58
N ALA A 26 4.61 -16.21 29.38
CA ALA A 26 5.32 -16.42 30.63
C ALA A 26 6.85 -16.59 30.41
N ARG A 27 7.26 -17.26 29.33
CA ARG A 27 8.67 -17.37 28.94
C ARG A 27 9.27 -15.98 28.63
N GLU A 28 8.53 -15.15 27.88
CA GLU A 28 8.97 -13.79 27.55
C GLU A 28 9.08 -12.90 28.81
N VAL A 29 8.06 -12.93 29.65
CA VAL A 29 8.08 -12.16 30.90
C VAL A 29 9.23 -12.60 31.80
N ALA A 30 9.46 -13.91 31.94
CA ALA A 30 10.58 -14.42 32.72
C ALA A 30 11.93 -13.98 32.15
N ALA A 31 12.12 -14.03 30.83
CA ALA A 31 13.34 -13.59 30.16
C ALA A 31 13.57 -12.07 30.32
N LEU A 32 12.51 -11.28 30.24
CA LEU A 32 12.59 -9.82 30.36
C LEU A 32 12.85 -9.34 31.80
N THR A 33 12.20 -9.98 32.77
CA THR A 33 12.24 -9.54 34.17
C THR A 33 13.27 -10.28 35.03
N GLY A 34 13.84 -11.36 34.54
CA GLY A 34 14.67 -12.29 35.33
C GLY A 34 13.86 -13.13 36.31
N GLY A 35 12.53 -13.17 36.15
CA GLY A 35 11.61 -13.93 37.02
C GLY A 35 11.75 -15.44 36.84
N LYS A 36 11.39 -16.19 37.86
CA LYS A 36 11.38 -17.66 37.81
C LYS A 36 10.17 -18.15 36.99
N LEU A 37 10.41 -18.86 35.90
CA LEU A 37 9.39 -19.51 35.10
C LEU A 37 8.84 -20.77 35.86
N SER A 38 7.52 -20.88 35.97
CA SER A 38 6.84 -22.07 36.51
C SER A 38 5.77 -22.52 35.52
N ILE A 39 6.08 -23.56 34.76
CA ILE A 39 5.14 -24.13 33.79
C ILE A 39 4.27 -25.19 34.49
N PRO A 40 2.93 -25.18 34.29
CA PRO A 40 2.06 -26.20 34.85
C PRO A 40 2.40 -27.60 34.36
N GLU A 41 2.55 -28.54 35.26
CA GLU A 41 2.73 -29.94 34.87
C GLU A 41 1.41 -30.49 34.29
N PRO A 42 1.49 -31.29 33.20
CA PRO A 42 0.29 -31.77 32.51
C PRO A 42 -0.55 -32.76 33.31
N GLY A 43 -0.04 -33.28 34.44
CA GLY A 43 -0.67 -34.32 35.25
C GLY A 43 -0.40 -35.75 34.75
N GLU A 44 -0.57 -36.73 35.62
CA GLU A 44 -0.49 -38.15 35.24
C GLU A 44 -1.82 -38.61 34.66
N VAL A 45 -1.77 -39.37 33.58
CA VAL A 45 -2.96 -39.88 32.90
C VAL A 45 -2.78 -41.38 32.65
N SER A 46 -3.74 -42.18 33.16
CA SER A 46 -3.75 -43.64 32.94
C SER A 46 -4.79 -44.00 31.90
N ILE A 47 -4.42 -44.75 30.87
CA ILE A 47 -5.32 -45.23 29.80
C ILE A 47 -5.63 -46.70 30.09
N ASN A 48 -6.88 -47.04 30.22
CA ASN A 48 -7.31 -48.41 30.58
C ASN A 48 -7.24 -49.42 29.42
N ASN A 49 -6.83 -49.01 28.22
CA ASN A 49 -6.67 -49.83 27.01
C ASN A 49 -7.79 -50.88 26.79
N SER A 50 -9.03 -50.55 27.12
CA SER A 50 -10.21 -51.34 26.73
C SER A 50 -10.56 -51.04 25.26
N ALA A 51 -11.21 -51.99 24.57
CA ALA A 51 -11.53 -51.84 23.16
C ALA A 51 -12.50 -50.67 22.91
N GLY A 52 -11.96 -49.48 22.61
CA GLY A 52 -12.73 -48.29 22.27
C GLY A 52 -13.19 -48.22 20.81
N ASN A 53 -12.78 -49.19 19.95
CA ASN A 53 -13.13 -49.26 18.53
C ASN A 53 -12.85 -47.99 17.75
N LEU A 54 -11.76 -47.30 18.06
CA LEU A 54 -11.25 -46.14 17.32
C LEU A 54 -10.04 -46.53 16.46
N ALA A 55 -10.03 -46.08 15.21
CA ALA A 55 -8.87 -46.13 14.31
C ALA A 55 -8.61 -44.75 13.70
N LEU A 56 -7.39 -44.50 13.26
CA LEU A 56 -6.99 -43.27 12.55
C LEU A 56 -6.57 -43.57 11.12
N LYS A 57 -6.95 -42.69 10.19
CA LYS A 57 -6.57 -42.74 8.76
C LYS A 57 -6.20 -41.35 8.25
N ILE A 58 -4.93 -41.06 8.18
CA ILE A 58 -4.43 -39.80 7.65
C ILE A 58 -4.09 -39.98 6.17
N ALA A 59 -4.86 -39.35 5.29
CA ALA A 59 -4.66 -39.45 3.84
C ALA A 59 -3.49 -38.61 3.33
N ASP A 60 -3.24 -37.46 3.95
CA ASP A 60 -2.13 -36.56 3.64
C ASP A 60 -1.34 -36.22 4.92
N THR A 61 -0.17 -36.85 5.04
CA THR A 61 0.71 -36.69 6.20
C THR A 61 1.48 -35.37 6.19
N GLN A 62 1.52 -34.64 5.07
CA GLN A 62 2.06 -33.29 5.03
C GLN A 62 1.05 -32.28 5.56
N ALA A 63 -0.23 -32.44 5.17
CA ALA A 63 -1.30 -31.59 5.67
C ALA A 63 -1.63 -31.85 7.15
N CYS A 64 -1.45 -33.09 7.64
CA CYS A 64 -1.63 -33.48 9.03
C CYS A 64 -0.49 -34.41 9.50
N PRO A 65 0.65 -33.85 9.97
CA PRO A 65 1.81 -34.65 10.36
C PRO A 65 1.63 -35.41 11.69
N ALA A 66 0.70 -35.01 12.54
CA ALA A 66 0.40 -35.74 13.77
C ALA A 66 -1.07 -35.56 14.16
N TYR A 67 -1.69 -36.66 14.60
CA TYR A 67 -3.05 -36.69 15.12
C TYR A 67 -3.14 -37.66 16.30
N ILE A 68 -3.68 -37.19 17.41
CA ILE A 68 -3.97 -38.00 18.60
C ILE A 68 -5.48 -38.00 18.78
N GLY A 69 -6.10 -39.16 18.73
CA GLY A 69 -7.51 -39.38 19.05
C GLY A 69 -7.65 -40.17 20.34
N THR A 70 -8.32 -39.61 21.34
CA THR A 70 -8.50 -40.26 22.64
C THR A 70 -9.99 -40.47 22.92
N VAL A 71 -10.41 -41.72 23.15
CA VAL A 71 -11.76 -42.07 23.58
C VAL A 71 -11.86 -41.93 25.11
N ILE A 72 -12.85 -41.15 25.54
CA ILE A 72 -13.12 -40.90 26.97
C ILE A 72 -14.58 -41.24 27.23
N GLU A 73 -14.84 -42.08 28.24
CA GLU A 73 -16.17 -42.52 28.64
C GLU A 73 -16.55 -42.00 30.03
N GLN A 74 -17.82 -42.14 30.40
CA GLN A 74 -18.41 -41.71 31.66
C GLN A 74 -18.28 -40.19 31.94
N VAL A 75 -18.16 -39.41 30.86
CA VAL A 75 -18.08 -37.97 30.99
C VAL A 75 -19.39 -37.39 31.50
N LYS A 76 -19.29 -36.43 32.41
CA LYS A 76 -20.44 -35.68 32.95
C LYS A 76 -20.30 -34.23 32.50
N ILE A 77 -21.18 -33.82 31.60
CA ILE A 77 -21.22 -32.42 31.13
C ILE A 77 -21.89 -31.58 32.21
N ALA A 78 -21.23 -30.53 32.63
CA ALA A 78 -21.68 -29.58 33.66
C ALA A 78 -21.04 -28.18 33.41
N PRO A 79 -21.53 -27.13 34.06
CA PRO A 79 -20.82 -25.87 34.11
C PRO A 79 -19.41 -26.03 34.67
N SER A 80 -18.46 -25.31 34.12
CA SER A 80 -17.07 -25.29 34.61
C SER A 80 -16.97 -24.70 36.02
N PRO A 81 -15.98 -25.08 36.82
CA PRO A 81 -15.71 -24.44 38.10
C PRO A 81 -15.39 -22.94 37.92
N GLU A 82 -15.70 -22.13 38.92
CA GLU A 82 -15.64 -20.68 38.84
C GLU A 82 -14.24 -20.15 38.40
N TRP A 83 -13.16 -20.76 38.91
CA TRP A 83 -11.80 -20.36 38.55
C TRP A 83 -11.53 -20.48 37.02
N LEU A 84 -12.07 -21.53 36.39
CA LEU A 84 -11.92 -21.76 34.94
C LEU A 84 -12.75 -20.76 34.14
N GLN A 85 -14.02 -20.54 34.58
CA GLN A 85 -14.89 -19.56 33.95
C GLN A 85 -14.30 -18.14 34.02
N GLN A 86 -13.75 -17.73 35.19
CA GLN A 86 -13.14 -16.41 35.36
C GLN A 86 -11.94 -16.21 34.41
N ARG A 87 -11.03 -17.19 34.31
CA ARG A 87 -9.88 -17.13 33.41
C ARG A 87 -10.28 -17.03 31.93
N LEU A 88 -11.30 -17.80 31.53
CA LEU A 88 -11.81 -17.73 30.16
C LEU A 88 -12.46 -16.38 29.87
N ARG A 89 -13.29 -15.86 30.79
CA ARG A 89 -13.90 -14.52 30.65
C ARG A 89 -12.84 -13.42 30.57
N ALA A 90 -11.80 -13.49 31.40
CA ALA A 90 -10.67 -12.55 31.36
C ALA A 90 -9.93 -12.57 30.02
N ALA A 91 -9.87 -13.76 29.39
CA ALA A 91 -9.29 -13.91 28.04
C ALA A 91 -10.29 -13.63 26.90
N GLY A 92 -11.49 -13.13 27.17
CA GLY A 92 -12.52 -12.83 26.18
C GLY A 92 -13.29 -14.03 25.65
N VAL A 93 -13.13 -15.23 26.26
CA VAL A 93 -13.80 -16.46 25.85
C VAL A 93 -15.02 -16.69 26.71
N ARG A 94 -16.18 -16.92 26.08
CA ARG A 94 -17.44 -17.24 26.80
C ARG A 94 -17.42 -18.70 27.29
N PRO A 95 -17.58 -18.97 28.59
CA PRO A 95 -17.75 -20.33 29.10
C PRO A 95 -19.02 -21.00 28.56
N ILE A 96 -18.92 -22.29 28.22
CA ILE A 96 -20.02 -23.11 27.67
C ILE A 96 -20.30 -24.31 28.56
N SER A 97 -19.34 -25.23 28.67
CA SER A 97 -19.39 -26.43 29.51
C SER A 97 -17.97 -26.86 29.89
N ASN A 98 -17.86 -27.67 30.97
CA ASN A 98 -16.56 -28.10 31.44
C ASN A 98 -15.65 -28.69 30.36
N VAL A 99 -16.16 -29.53 29.46
CA VAL A 99 -15.36 -30.15 28.38
C VAL A 99 -14.91 -29.09 27.34
N VAL A 100 -15.83 -28.28 26.83
CA VAL A 100 -15.54 -27.24 25.86
C VAL A 100 -14.61 -26.18 26.45
N ASP A 101 -14.85 -25.81 27.68
CA ASP A 101 -14.05 -24.82 28.40
C ASP A 101 -12.63 -25.31 28.67
N ILE A 102 -12.43 -26.62 28.94
CA ILE A 102 -11.11 -27.22 29.04
C ILE A 102 -10.36 -27.14 27.73
N THR A 103 -11.00 -27.45 26.60
CA THR A 103 -10.32 -27.33 25.28
C THR A 103 -9.90 -25.89 24.97
N ASN A 104 -10.76 -24.92 25.27
CA ASN A 104 -10.45 -23.51 25.16
C ASN A 104 -9.36 -23.05 26.13
N TYR A 105 -9.39 -23.56 27.37
CA TYR A 105 -8.38 -23.23 28.36
C TYR A 105 -6.98 -23.71 27.93
N VAL A 106 -6.87 -24.96 27.47
CA VAL A 106 -5.59 -25.52 26.99
C VAL A 106 -5.13 -24.83 25.72
N LEU A 107 -6.05 -24.44 24.85
CA LEU A 107 -5.74 -23.56 23.70
C LEU A 107 -5.03 -22.27 24.15
N LEU A 108 -5.55 -21.59 25.16
CA LEU A 108 -4.97 -20.36 25.70
C LEU A 108 -3.70 -20.61 26.51
N GLU A 109 -3.66 -21.70 27.30
CA GLU A 109 -2.53 -22.04 28.18
C GLU A 109 -1.29 -22.44 27.32
N TRP A 110 -1.47 -23.33 26.35
CA TRP A 110 -0.40 -23.96 25.56
C TRP A 110 -0.32 -23.55 24.10
N GLY A 111 -1.33 -22.82 23.58
CA GLY A 111 -1.40 -22.46 22.16
C GLY A 111 -1.76 -23.63 21.24
N GLN A 112 -2.14 -24.78 21.78
CA GLN A 112 -2.54 -25.98 21.04
C GLN A 112 -4.06 -26.05 20.94
N PRO A 113 -4.65 -25.91 19.72
CA PRO A 113 -6.07 -26.14 19.56
C PRO A 113 -6.42 -27.62 19.74
N LEU A 114 -7.51 -27.85 20.46
CA LEU A 114 -8.09 -29.16 20.71
C LEU A 114 -9.57 -29.14 20.32
N HIS A 115 -10.13 -30.29 19.98
CA HIS A 115 -11.56 -30.42 19.73
C HIS A 115 -12.12 -31.67 20.38
N ALA A 116 -13.34 -31.58 20.91
CA ALA A 116 -14.05 -32.70 21.51
C ALA A 116 -15.31 -33.01 20.70
N PHE A 117 -15.40 -34.24 20.19
CA PHE A 117 -16.56 -34.75 19.49
C PHE A 117 -17.40 -35.63 20.43
N ASP A 118 -18.73 -35.52 20.36
CA ASP A 118 -19.63 -36.51 20.92
C ASP A 118 -19.47 -37.84 20.16
N ARG A 119 -19.05 -38.90 20.87
CA ARG A 119 -18.75 -40.20 20.25
C ARG A 119 -19.99 -40.89 19.68
N ASP A 120 -21.13 -40.79 20.34
CA ASP A 120 -22.34 -41.47 19.87
C ASP A 120 -22.92 -40.76 18.66
N ARG A 121 -22.81 -39.44 18.60
CA ARG A 121 -23.11 -38.68 17.39
C ARG A 121 -22.13 -38.97 16.25
N LEU A 122 -20.82 -39.12 16.51
CA LEU A 122 -19.85 -39.57 15.51
C LEU A 122 -20.24 -40.94 14.92
N LYS A 123 -20.65 -41.92 15.78
CA LYS A 123 -21.12 -43.22 15.33
C LYS A 123 -22.38 -43.11 14.46
N SER A 124 -23.30 -42.25 14.86
CA SER A 124 -24.52 -41.97 14.08
C SER A 124 -24.19 -41.41 12.69
N VAL A 125 -23.31 -40.41 12.60
CA VAL A 125 -22.85 -39.87 11.33
C VAL A 125 -22.10 -40.92 10.50
N ALA A 126 -21.22 -41.69 11.14
CA ALA A 126 -20.48 -42.78 10.50
C ALA A 126 -21.37 -43.93 10.03
N GLY A 127 -22.53 -44.11 10.64
CA GLY A 127 -23.43 -45.25 10.43
C GLY A 127 -22.80 -46.60 10.84
N ASN A 128 -21.87 -46.58 11.82
CA ASN A 128 -21.10 -47.76 12.24
C ASN A 128 -20.64 -47.61 13.69
N GLU A 129 -20.60 -48.69 14.45
CA GLU A 129 -20.07 -48.73 15.80
C GLU A 129 -18.55 -48.61 15.87
N SER A 130 -17.83 -49.05 14.84
CA SER A 130 -16.39 -48.83 14.70
C SER A 130 -16.10 -47.53 13.99
N LEU A 131 -15.38 -46.66 14.68
CA LEU A 131 -15.04 -45.33 14.21
C LEU A 131 -13.64 -45.30 13.58
N THR A 132 -13.55 -44.80 12.37
CA THR A 132 -12.30 -44.38 11.78
C THR A 132 -12.31 -42.86 11.61
N ILE A 133 -11.54 -42.17 12.43
CA ILE A 133 -11.32 -40.74 12.23
C ILE A 133 -10.29 -40.56 11.11
N GLY A 134 -10.68 -39.85 10.07
CA GLY A 134 -9.83 -39.55 8.91
C GLY A 134 -9.48 -38.08 8.81
N VAL A 135 -8.33 -37.80 8.19
CA VAL A 135 -7.97 -36.43 7.76
C VAL A 135 -7.67 -36.48 6.27
N ARG A 136 -8.41 -35.71 5.48
CA ARG A 136 -8.26 -35.61 4.02
C ARG A 136 -8.71 -34.24 3.50
N PHE A 137 -8.32 -33.92 2.29
CA PHE A 137 -8.94 -32.80 1.59
C PHE A 137 -10.37 -33.15 1.14
N ALA A 138 -11.21 -32.12 1.04
CA ALA A 138 -12.56 -32.25 0.54
C ALA A 138 -12.59 -32.63 -0.94
N THR A 139 -13.66 -33.29 -1.37
CA THR A 139 -14.03 -33.40 -2.77
C THR A 139 -14.88 -32.19 -3.19
N ALA A 140 -14.81 -31.80 -4.48
CA ALA A 140 -15.55 -30.63 -4.96
C ALA A 140 -17.07 -30.81 -4.74
N GLY A 141 -17.70 -29.83 -4.10
CA GLY A 141 -19.14 -29.83 -3.83
C GLY A 141 -19.57 -30.58 -2.56
N GLU A 142 -18.65 -31.16 -1.78
CA GLU A 142 -18.98 -31.62 -0.44
C GLU A 142 -19.54 -30.46 0.39
N SER A 143 -20.37 -30.76 1.36
CA SER A 143 -20.94 -29.76 2.26
C SER A 143 -20.79 -30.18 3.73
N LEU A 144 -20.62 -29.19 4.58
CA LEU A 144 -20.55 -29.36 6.03
C LEU A 144 -21.35 -28.25 6.72
N LYS A 145 -22.20 -28.62 7.68
CA LYS A 145 -22.83 -27.65 8.59
C LYS A 145 -21.92 -27.46 9.79
N THR A 146 -21.40 -26.27 9.95
CA THR A 146 -20.46 -25.89 11.02
C THR A 146 -21.19 -25.46 12.29
N LEU A 147 -20.47 -25.41 13.44
CA LEU A 147 -21.01 -25.06 14.77
C LEU A 147 -21.70 -23.68 14.84
N ASP A 148 -21.44 -22.78 13.88
CA ASP A 148 -22.15 -21.50 13.75
C ASP A 148 -23.50 -21.62 13.01
N GLY A 149 -23.96 -22.85 12.75
CA GLY A 149 -25.23 -23.15 12.10
C GLY A 149 -25.25 -22.94 10.58
N GLN A 150 -24.14 -22.57 9.96
CA GLN A 150 -24.05 -22.32 8.51
C GLN A 150 -23.64 -23.58 7.75
N THR A 151 -24.35 -23.87 6.65
CA THR A 151 -23.94 -24.91 5.70
C THR A 151 -22.98 -24.33 4.70
N ARG A 152 -21.77 -24.92 4.59
CA ARG A 152 -20.69 -24.45 3.72
C ARG A 152 -20.46 -25.46 2.61
N THR A 153 -20.43 -24.98 1.36
CA THR A 153 -19.97 -25.76 0.23
C THR A 153 -18.44 -25.73 0.19
N LEU A 154 -17.84 -26.91 0.09
CA LEU A 154 -16.42 -27.09 0.23
C LEU A 154 -15.74 -27.23 -1.13
N SER A 155 -14.49 -26.81 -1.20
CA SER A 155 -13.59 -26.94 -2.35
C SER A 155 -12.45 -27.91 -2.03
N THR A 156 -11.75 -28.37 -3.05
CA THR A 156 -10.63 -29.32 -2.92
C THR A 156 -9.43 -28.82 -2.12
N GLN A 157 -9.43 -27.56 -1.69
CA GLN A 157 -8.40 -27.01 -0.82
C GLN A 157 -8.79 -27.03 0.68
N ASN A 158 -10.01 -27.44 1.00
CA ASN A 158 -10.46 -27.51 2.38
C ASN A 158 -10.02 -28.83 3.02
N LEU A 159 -9.29 -28.73 4.13
CA LEU A 159 -8.89 -29.90 4.91
C LEU A 159 -10.01 -30.28 5.86
N LEU A 160 -10.36 -31.57 5.89
CA LEU A 160 -11.47 -32.11 6.67
C LEU A 160 -11.01 -33.12 7.70
N ILE A 161 -11.75 -33.16 8.82
CA ILE A 161 -11.83 -34.34 9.69
C ILE A 161 -13.07 -35.10 9.30
N THR A 162 -12.96 -36.42 9.20
CA THR A 162 -14.03 -37.31 8.78
C THR A 162 -14.28 -38.43 9.79
N ALA A 163 -15.53 -38.90 9.89
CA ALA A 163 -15.88 -40.14 10.56
C ALA A 163 -16.32 -41.15 9.48
N ASN A 164 -15.57 -42.25 9.32
CA ASN A 164 -15.77 -43.24 8.25
C ASN A 164 -16.02 -42.57 6.88
N GLU A 165 -15.10 -41.65 6.47
CA GLU A 165 -15.11 -40.84 5.27
C GLU A 165 -16.15 -39.70 5.20
N ARG A 166 -17.12 -39.59 6.13
CA ARG A 166 -18.10 -38.49 6.17
C ARG A 166 -17.51 -37.26 6.87
N PRO A 167 -17.63 -36.07 6.31
CA PRO A 167 -17.12 -34.85 6.92
C PRO A 167 -17.77 -34.56 8.26
N VAL A 168 -16.97 -34.27 9.30
CA VAL A 168 -17.44 -33.94 10.64
C VAL A 168 -16.84 -32.64 11.18
N ALA A 169 -15.76 -32.15 10.58
CA ALA A 169 -15.19 -30.86 10.92
C ALA A 169 -14.33 -30.29 9.77
N LEU A 170 -14.21 -28.97 9.71
CA LEU A 170 -13.14 -28.29 9.00
C LEU A 170 -11.89 -28.32 9.88
N ALA A 171 -10.91 -29.10 9.50
CA ALA A 171 -9.70 -29.36 10.28
C ALA A 171 -9.00 -28.05 10.68
N GLY A 172 -8.77 -27.87 11.98
CA GLY A 172 -8.12 -26.70 12.54
C GLY A 172 -8.86 -25.37 12.40
N VAL A 173 -10.10 -25.37 11.90
CA VAL A 173 -10.91 -24.16 11.69
C VAL A 173 -12.16 -24.19 12.58
N MET A 174 -13.07 -25.15 12.34
CA MET A 174 -14.32 -25.24 13.11
C MET A 174 -14.93 -26.64 13.03
N GLY A 175 -15.46 -27.14 14.16
CA GLY A 175 -16.21 -28.39 14.24
C GLY A 175 -17.54 -28.36 13.48
N GLY A 176 -18.07 -29.53 13.17
CA GLY A 176 -19.42 -29.69 12.63
C GLY A 176 -20.50 -29.76 13.71
N GLU A 177 -21.67 -29.17 13.41
CA GLU A 177 -22.81 -29.12 14.32
C GLU A 177 -23.33 -30.54 14.71
N GLU A 178 -23.28 -31.49 13.76
CA GLU A 178 -23.82 -32.82 13.94
C GLU A 178 -23.09 -33.67 15.02
N THR A 179 -21.85 -33.27 15.35
CA THR A 179 -20.97 -34.02 16.27
C THR A 179 -20.62 -33.23 17.53
N GLU A 180 -21.34 -32.13 17.78
CA GLU A 180 -21.15 -31.25 18.92
C GLU A 180 -21.41 -31.94 20.25
N VAL A 181 -20.60 -31.65 21.27
CA VAL A 181 -20.80 -32.05 22.67
C VAL A 181 -22.02 -31.31 23.24
N HIS A 182 -22.91 -32.04 23.90
CA HIS A 182 -24.13 -31.49 24.48
C HIS A 182 -24.36 -32.01 25.92
N GLU A 183 -25.36 -31.52 26.60
CA GLU A 183 -25.63 -31.87 28.02
C GLU A 183 -25.80 -33.38 28.28
N GLY A 184 -26.26 -34.15 27.29
CA GLY A 184 -26.42 -35.60 27.35
C GLY A 184 -25.19 -36.41 26.96
N THR A 185 -24.09 -35.79 26.56
CA THR A 185 -22.87 -36.49 26.14
C THR A 185 -22.25 -37.27 27.30
N GLN A 186 -22.06 -38.59 27.13
CA GLN A 186 -21.43 -39.47 28.11
C GLN A 186 -20.12 -40.08 27.64
N SER A 187 -19.86 -40.01 26.34
CA SER A 187 -18.63 -40.49 25.71
C SER A 187 -18.17 -39.50 24.64
N LEU A 188 -16.91 -39.25 24.58
CA LEU A 188 -16.34 -38.33 23.59
C LEU A 188 -15.05 -38.86 22.97
N VAL A 189 -14.69 -38.29 21.81
CA VAL A 189 -13.37 -38.41 21.21
C VAL A 189 -12.70 -37.05 21.27
N LEU A 190 -11.60 -36.98 22.03
CA LEU A 190 -10.76 -35.78 22.08
C LEU A 190 -9.76 -35.84 20.96
N GLU A 191 -9.71 -34.77 20.16
CA GLU A 191 -8.73 -34.52 19.11
C GLU A 191 -7.61 -33.60 19.62
N ALA A 192 -6.37 -34.01 19.37
CA ALA A 192 -5.20 -33.14 19.40
C ALA A 192 -4.37 -33.39 18.15
N ALA A 193 -4.20 -32.35 17.33
CA ALA A 193 -3.57 -32.54 16.02
C ALA A 193 -2.62 -31.39 15.66
N LEU A 194 -1.75 -31.66 14.73
CA LEU A 194 -0.95 -30.66 14.01
C LEU A 194 -1.41 -30.61 12.56
N PHE A 195 -1.66 -29.42 12.07
CA PHE A 195 -2.02 -29.18 10.68
C PHE A 195 -1.04 -28.24 10.02
N ASP A 196 -0.86 -28.41 8.69
CA ASP A 196 -0.03 -27.51 7.90
C ASP A 196 -0.63 -26.10 7.87
N SER A 197 0.19 -25.10 8.12
CA SER A 197 -0.24 -23.70 8.25
C SER A 197 -0.82 -23.13 6.95
N VAL A 198 -0.30 -23.57 5.79
CA VAL A 198 -0.78 -23.12 4.49
C VAL A 198 -2.11 -23.77 4.15
N ALA A 199 -2.28 -25.08 4.46
CA ALA A 199 -3.54 -25.79 4.27
C ALA A 199 -4.66 -25.15 5.10
N ILE A 200 -4.41 -24.83 6.37
CA ILE A 200 -5.41 -24.20 7.23
C ILE A 200 -5.73 -22.78 6.76
N ARG A 201 -4.73 -21.99 6.37
CA ARG A 201 -4.95 -20.65 5.83
C ARG A 201 -5.82 -20.66 4.57
N ARG A 202 -5.58 -21.60 3.67
CA ARG A 202 -6.39 -21.78 2.45
C ARG A 202 -7.81 -22.22 2.80
N SER A 203 -7.97 -23.19 3.69
CA SER A 203 -9.27 -23.64 4.21
C SER A 203 -10.08 -22.50 4.80
N SER A 204 -9.50 -21.78 5.76
CA SER A 204 -10.11 -20.68 6.47
C SER A 204 -10.57 -19.56 5.52
N ARG A 205 -9.70 -19.14 4.62
CA ARG A 205 -10.00 -18.08 3.63
C ARG A 205 -11.07 -18.47 2.63
N SER A 206 -11.04 -19.71 2.14
CA SER A 206 -12.00 -20.17 1.11
C SER A 206 -13.45 -20.19 1.61
N VAL A 207 -13.66 -20.39 2.90
CA VAL A 207 -14.98 -20.38 3.54
C VAL A 207 -15.30 -19.08 4.28
N GLY A 208 -14.37 -18.10 4.25
CA GLY A 208 -14.53 -16.82 4.94
C GLY A 208 -14.65 -16.93 6.45
N LEU A 209 -14.02 -17.94 7.08
CA LEU A 209 -14.15 -18.23 8.49
C LEU A 209 -12.80 -18.19 9.20
N ARG A 210 -12.68 -17.34 10.21
CA ARG A 210 -11.50 -17.24 11.06
C ARG A 210 -11.88 -17.52 12.51
N SER A 211 -11.16 -18.45 13.14
CA SER A 211 -11.33 -18.83 14.55
C SER A 211 -10.02 -18.67 15.31
N GLU A 212 -10.09 -18.76 16.65
CA GLU A 212 -8.90 -18.80 17.53
C GLU A 212 -7.98 -19.99 17.19
N ALA A 213 -8.56 -21.12 16.78
CA ALA A 213 -7.82 -22.29 16.34
C ALA A 213 -7.10 -22.01 15.00
N SER A 214 -7.84 -21.53 13.98
CA SER A 214 -7.25 -21.25 12.67
C SER A 214 -6.15 -20.19 12.74
N GLY A 215 -6.33 -19.15 13.56
CA GLY A 215 -5.33 -18.11 13.78
C GLY A 215 -4.01 -18.62 14.35
N ARG A 216 -4.05 -19.67 15.18
CA ARG A 216 -2.85 -20.35 15.72
C ARG A 216 -2.22 -21.29 14.69
N TYR A 217 -3.02 -22.14 14.05
CA TYR A 217 -2.50 -23.04 13.01
C TYR A 217 -1.87 -22.28 11.83
N GLU A 218 -2.48 -21.19 11.38
CA GLU A 218 -1.94 -20.36 10.28
C GLU A 218 -0.55 -19.78 10.61
N ARG A 219 -0.27 -19.45 11.87
CA ARG A 219 1.03 -18.98 12.34
C ARG A 219 1.99 -20.12 12.69
N GLY A 220 1.45 -21.30 12.93
CA GLY A 220 2.17 -22.54 13.28
C GLY A 220 2.13 -22.87 14.74
N VAL A 221 1.49 -23.98 15.06
CA VAL A 221 1.47 -24.56 16.41
C VAL A 221 2.80 -25.28 16.69
N ASN A 222 3.24 -25.23 17.94
CA ASN A 222 4.48 -25.87 18.35
C ASN A 222 4.36 -27.41 18.33
N ARG A 223 5.14 -28.02 17.45
CA ARG A 223 5.13 -29.48 17.27
C ARG A 223 5.62 -30.28 18.48
N ALA A 224 6.39 -29.67 19.37
CA ALA A 224 6.94 -30.33 20.56
C ALA A 224 5.99 -30.32 21.78
N GLU A 225 4.93 -29.52 21.74
CA GLU A 225 4.02 -29.36 22.88
C GLU A 225 2.67 -30.09 22.68
N LEU A 226 2.48 -30.77 21.53
CA LEU A 226 1.24 -31.51 21.22
C LEU A 226 0.85 -32.49 22.31
N GLU A 227 1.79 -33.38 22.71
CA GLU A 227 1.53 -34.40 23.74
C GLU A 227 1.34 -33.79 25.13
N ILE A 228 2.07 -32.70 25.42
CA ILE A 228 1.95 -32.00 26.71
C ILE A 228 0.57 -31.37 26.83
N ALA A 229 0.12 -30.66 25.81
CA ALA A 229 -1.21 -30.04 25.77
C ALA A 229 -2.32 -31.10 25.79
N ASN A 230 -2.17 -32.19 25.03
CA ASN A 230 -3.10 -33.30 25.05
C ASN A 230 -3.23 -33.91 26.46
N ARG A 231 -2.12 -34.26 27.14
CA ARG A 231 -2.12 -34.78 28.51
C ARG A 231 -2.74 -33.79 29.49
N ARG A 232 -2.47 -32.48 29.34
CA ARG A 232 -3.08 -31.44 30.16
C ARG A 232 -4.60 -31.44 30.05
N ALA A 233 -5.14 -31.52 28.83
CA ALA A 233 -6.57 -31.60 28.59
C ALA A 233 -7.18 -32.87 29.17
N LEU A 234 -6.54 -34.02 28.96
CA LEU A 234 -7.01 -35.31 29.49
C LEU A 234 -7.06 -35.33 31.03
N SER A 235 -6.02 -34.79 31.69
CA SER A 235 -6.00 -34.65 33.16
C SER A 235 -7.14 -33.77 33.64
N LEU A 236 -7.38 -32.62 33.01
CA LEU A 236 -8.47 -31.72 33.38
C LEU A 236 -9.86 -32.33 33.11
N ILE A 237 -10.04 -33.08 32.02
CA ILE A 237 -11.30 -33.77 31.71
C ILE A 237 -11.57 -34.87 32.76
N SER A 238 -10.54 -35.63 33.17
CA SER A 238 -10.68 -36.63 34.23
C SER A 238 -11.06 -35.99 35.56
N GLU A 239 -10.44 -34.86 35.92
CA GLU A 239 -10.68 -34.15 37.17
C GLU A 239 -12.05 -33.45 37.20
N LEU A 240 -12.36 -32.68 36.14
CA LEU A 240 -13.52 -31.76 36.16
C LEU A 240 -14.77 -32.33 35.48
N ALA A 241 -14.63 -33.37 34.66
CA ALA A 241 -15.75 -34.01 33.98
C ALA A 241 -15.88 -35.52 34.31
N SER A 242 -15.09 -36.05 35.22
CA SER A 242 -15.09 -37.48 35.65
C SER A 242 -14.79 -38.46 34.51
N GLY A 243 -14.16 -38.01 33.44
CA GLY A 243 -13.89 -38.82 32.25
C GLY A 243 -12.88 -39.95 32.52
N ILE A 244 -13.17 -41.14 32.00
CA ILE A 244 -12.31 -42.33 32.07
C ILE A 244 -11.73 -42.57 30.67
N LEU A 245 -10.43 -42.56 30.53
CA LEU A 245 -9.74 -42.80 29.27
C LEU A 245 -9.71 -44.30 28.95
N VAL A 246 -10.28 -44.66 27.82
CA VAL A 246 -10.41 -46.09 27.43
C VAL A 246 -9.54 -46.51 26.27
N GLN A 247 -9.23 -45.60 25.34
CA GLN A 247 -8.34 -45.86 24.19
C GLN A 247 -7.68 -44.59 23.73
N GLN A 248 -6.44 -44.69 23.30
CA GLN A 248 -5.76 -43.62 22.57
C GLN A 248 -5.07 -44.19 21.33
N GLU A 249 -5.36 -43.58 20.20
CA GLU A 249 -4.69 -43.87 18.94
C GLU A 249 -3.84 -42.66 18.51
N ILE A 250 -2.64 -42.91 18.00
CA ILE A 250 -1.69 -41.92 17.60
C ILE A 250 -1.22 -42.21 16.18
N ALA A 251 -1.42 -41.28 15.28
CA ALA A 251 -0.80 -41.25 13.98
C ALA A 251 0.24 -40.12 13.98
N ASP A 252 1.50 -40.46 13.93
CA ASP A 252 2.61 -39.50 14.03
C ASP A 252 3.64 -39.79 12.93
N THR A 253 3.81 -38.84 12.05
CA THR A 253 4.80 -38.85 10.95
C THR A 253 5.78 -37.70 11.04
N ARG A 254 5.79 -37.02 12.21
CA ARG A 254 6.80 -35.96 12.45
C ARG A 254 8.20 -36.55 12.35
N PRO A 255 9.17 -35.74 11.88
CA PRO A 255 10.57 -36.15 11.94
C PRO A 255 11.02 -36.38 13.38
N ASP A 256 12.15 -37.03 13.54
CA ASP A 256 12.73 -37.31 14.88
C ASP A 256 12.83 -36.04 15.75
N PRO A 257 12.47 -36.08 17.04
CA PRO A 257 12.53 -34.94 17.96
C PRO A 257 13.86 -34.21 17.99
N SER A 258 14.99 -34.89 17.73
CA SER A 258 16.32 -34.26 17.63
C SER A 258 16.39 -33.20 16.50
N THR A 259 15.52 -33.29 15.50
CA THR A 259 15.45 -32.35 14.38
C THR A 259 14.51 -31.16 14.64
N TRP A 260 13.85 -31.10 15.79
CA TRP A 260 12.93 -29.99 16.14
C TRP A 260 13.67 -28.76 16.67
N SER A 261 14.96 -28.85 16.77
CA SER A 261 15.88 -27.76 17.09
C SER A 261 16.82 -27.53 15.90
N ARG A 262 17.29 -26.31 15.73
CA ARG A 262 18.35 -25.99 14.77
C ARG A 262 19.49 -25.32 15.48
N SER A 263 20.68 -25.44 14.93
CA SER A 263 21.86 -24.76 15.42
C SER A 263 22.20 -23.58 14.51
N ILE A 264 22.43 -22.41 15.09
CA ILE A 264 22.75 -21.18 14.40
C ILE A 264 24.10 -20.69 14.92
N ALA A 265 25.04 -20.42 14.02
CA ALA A 265 26.31 -19.82 14.36
C ALA A 265 26.09 -18.32 14.71
N LEU A 266 26.67 -17.88 15.83
CA LEU A 266 26.55 -16.50 16.30
C LEU A 266 27.95 -15.91 16.57
N ARG A 267 28.20 -14.73 16.01
CA ARG A 267 29.43 -13.96 16.11
C ARG A 267 29.25 -12.72 16.95
N LEU A 268 30.01 -12.52 17.99
CA LEU A 268 29.92 -11.35 18.87
C LEU A 268 30.28 -10.05 18.14
N ASP A 269 31.31 -10.08 17.30
CA ASP A 269 31.70 -8.94 16.46
C ASP A 269 30.55 -8.51 15.51
N ARG A 270 29.84 -9.49 14.96
CA ARG A 270 28.68 -9.21 14.10
C ARG A 270 27.49 -8.63 14.88
N VAL A 271 27.25 -9.10 16.10
CA VAL A 271 26.26 -8.51 17.00
C VAL A 271 26.55 -7.03 17.22
N ASN A 272 27.79 -6.71 17.64
CA ASN A 272 28.22 -5.34 17.90
C ASN A 272 28.24 -4.47 16.62
N GLN A 273 28.64 -5.03 15.49
CA GLN A 273 28.62 -4.32 14.21
C GLN A 273 27.20 -3.90 13.78
N ILE A 274 26.21 -4.77 13.99
CA ILE A 274 24.82 -4.49 13.56
C ILE A 274 24.11 -3.58 14.55
N LEU A 275 24.26 -3.83 15.85
CA LEU A 275 23.53 -3.10 16.88
C LEU A 275 24.18 -1.75 17.21
N GLY A 276 25.49 -1.63 16.96
CA GLY A 276 26.26 -0.43 17.29
C GLY A 276 26.59 -0.30 18.78
N PRO A 277 27.15 0.83 19.18
CA PRO A 277 27.55 1.08 20.55
C PRO A 277 26.34 1.22 21.47
N ILE A 278 26.51 0.83 22.74
CA ILE A 278 25.54 1.02 23.81
C ILE A 278 25.81 2.32 24.55
N ASP A 279 24.72 2.98 24.98
CA ASP A 279 24.78 4.21 25.79
C ASP A 279 25.01 3.84 27.26
N LEU A 280 26.14 4.28 27.82
CA LEU A 280 26.50 4.14 29.22
C LEU A 280 26.42 5.48 29.97
N GLY A 281 25.77 6.49 29.39
CA GLY A 281 25.60 7.83 29.92
C GLY A 281 26.68 8.78 29.39
N GLU A 282 27.80 8.98 30.12
CA GLU A 282 28.89 9.84 29.65
C GLU A 282 29.84 9.13 28.66
N ASP A 283 29.80 7.78 28.65
CA ASP A 283 30.65 6.93 27.80
C ASP A 283 29.79 6.04 26.89
N THR A 284 30.39 5.46 25.88
CA THR A 284 29.82 4.41 25.05
C THR A 284 30.56 3.10 25.24
N GLY A 285 29.88 1.97 25.07
CA GLY A 285 30.43 0.65 25.18
C GLY A 285 29.96 -0.31 24.11
N GLU A 286 30.33 -1.56 24.22
CA GLU A 286 29.90 -2.65 23.36
C GLU A 286 29.21 -3.73 24.19
N LEU A 287 28.24 -4.46 23.58
CA LEU A 287 27.66 -5.63 24.20
C LEU A 287 28.73 -6.68 24.53
N GLN A 288 28.64 -7.20 25.74
CA GLN A 288 29.58 -8.21 26.23
C GLN A 288 29.03 -9.63 26.05
N GLU A 289 29.90 -10.62 26.05
CA GLU A 289 29.53 -12.03 25.97
C GLU A 289 28.47 -12.42 26.99
N GLN A 290 28.63 -11.95 28.21
CA GLN A 290 27.73 -12.23 29.33
C GLN A 290 26.29 -11.74 29.07
N ASP A 291 26.13 -10.62 28.35
CA ASP A 291 24.78 -10.10 27.96
C ASP A 291 24.12 -11.01 26.94
N VAL A 292 24.88 -11.43 25.92
CA VAL A 292 24.41 -12.33 24.88
C VAL A 292 23.99 -13.69 25.48
N GLU A 293 24.88 -14.27 26.29
CA GLU A 293 24.62 -15.56 26.95
C GLU A 293 23.41 -15.50 27.89
N ARG A 294 23.31 -14.46 28.70
CA ARG A 294 22.19 -14.25 29.62
C ARG A 294 20.86 -14.15 28.84
N ILE A 295 20.82 -13.35 27.81
CA ILE A 295 19.60 -13.09 27.03
C ILE A 295 19.14 -14.35 26.31
N LEU A 296 20.02 -14.97 25.53
CA LEU A 296 19.64 -16.14 24.74
C LEU A 296 19.33 -17.37 25.63
N THR A 297 20.04 -17.53 26.75
CA THR A 297 19.72 -18.58 27.72
C THR A 297 18.35 -18.35 28.38
N ALA A 298 18.01 -17.11 28.71
CA ALA A 298 16.69 -16.76 29.26
C ALA A 298 15.55 -17.05 28.27
N LEU A 299 15.80 -16.96 26.98
CA LEU A 299 14.86 -17.36 25.91
C LEU A 299 14.83 -18.88 25.68
N GLY A 300 15.60 -19.68 26.42
CA GLY A 300 15.66 -21.14 26.30
C GLY A 300 16.60 -21.65 25.20
N CYS A 301 17.40 -20.81 24.61
CA CYS A 301 18.49 -21.23 23.71
C CYS A 301 19.62 -21.88 24.50
N LYS A 302 20.30 -22.85 23.88
CA LYS A 302 21.52 -23.47 24.48
C LYS A 302 22.72 -23.00 23.66
N LEU A 303 23.65 -22.34 24.32
CA LEU A 303 24.88 -21.85 23.69
C LEU A 303 26.02 -22.84 23.99
N THR A 304 26.70 -23.27 22.96
CA THR A 304 27.92 -24.06 23.05
C THR A 304 29.06 -23.31 22.35
N PRO A 305 30.27 -23.28 22.91
CA PRO A 305 31.42 -22.70 22.21
C PRO A 305 31.57 -23.34 20.82
N SER A 306 31.90 -22.54 19.82
CA SER A 306 32.13 -23.08 18.47
C SER A 306 33.51 -23.78 18.41
N ASP A 307 33.55 -24.98 17.84
CA ASP A 307 34.80 -25.73 17.65
C ASP A 307 35.76 -25.05 16.64
N ASP A 308 35.24 -24.11 15.82
CA ASP A 308 36.04 -23.36 14.84
C ASP A 308 36.94 -22.27 15.44
N VAL A 309 36.85 -22.01 16.75
CA VAL A 309 37.68 -21.01 17.46
C VAL A 309 39.21 -21.35 17.46
N LEU A 310 39.57 -22.53 16.98
CA LEU A 310 40.97 -23.02 17.03
C LEU A 310 41.80 -22.72 15.76
N ARG A 311 41.28 -21.94 14.79
CA ARG A 311 42.02 -21.54 13.58
C ARG A 311 42.61 -20.14 13.73
N GLU A 312 43.87 -19.96 13.32
CA GLU A 312 44.67 -18.73 13.52
C GLU A 312 44.21 -17.48 12.76
N ASP A 313 43.16 -17.57 11.88
CA ASP A 313 42.62 -16.43 11.14
C ASP A 313 41.27 -15.91 11.72
N ALA A 314 41.20 -15.67 12.99
CA ALA A 314 40.00 -15.66 13.85
C ALA A 314 39.17 -14.37 13.87
N THR A 315 39.29 -13.44 12.95
CA THR A 315 38.59 -12.14 13.05
C THR A 315 37.11 -12.15 12.70
N HIS A 316 36.54 -13.25 12.17
CA HIS A 316 35.11 -13.35 11.80
C HIS A 316 34.48 -14.73 12.08
N GLN A 317 35.05 -15.51 12.99
CA GLN A 317 34.56 -16.87 13.28
C GLN A 317 33.41 -16.85 14.30
N PRO A 318 32.40 -17.77 14.19
CA PRO A 318 31.32 -17.85 15.15
C PRO A 318 31.84 -18.20 16.52
N LYS A 319 31.47 -17.42 17.55
CA LYS A 319 31.84 -17.67 18.93
C LYS A 319 30.99 -18.75 19.57
N TRP A 320 29.72 -18.83 19.18
CA TRP A 320 28.79 -19.82 19.68
C TRP A 320 28.05 -20.54 18.56
N SER A 321 27.77 -21.81 18.83
CA SER A 321 26.72 -22.56 18.16
C SER A 321 25.48 -22.49 19.06
N VAL A 322 24.44 -21.79 18.61
CA VAL A 322 23.21 -21.55 19.39
C VAL A 322 22.12 -22.52 18.96
N SER A 323 21.77 -23.45 19.86
CA SER A 323 20.67 -24.39 19.64
C SER A 323 19.35 -23.73 20.02
N VAL A 324 18.47 -23.58 19.04
CA VAL A 324 17.16 -22.92 19.15
C VAL A 324 16.13 -23.87 19.79
N PRO A 325 15.33 -23.44 20.80
CA PRO A 325 14.32 -24.30 21.36
C PRO A 325 13.18 -24.59 20.36
N PRO A 326 12.52 -25.77 20.43
CA PRO A 326 11.49 -26.17 19.46
C PRO A 326 10.33 -25.17 19.30
N TYR A 327 9.96 -24.42 20.33
CA TYR A 327 8.88 -23.42 20.28
C TYR A 327 9.26 -22.14 19.53
N ARG A 328 10.58 -21.94 19.26
CA ARG A 328 11.11 -20.82 18.44
C ARG A 328 11.69 -21.31 17.10
N TYR A 329 11.45 -22.59 16.74
CA TYR A 329 12.04 -23.18 15.52
C TYR A 329 11.61 -22.48 14.24
N ARG A 330 10.43 -21.87 14.20
CA ARG A 330 9.87 -21.26 13.00
C ARG A 330 10.31 -19.82 12.77
N ASP A 331 10.75 -19.12 13.79
CA ASP A 331 11.10 -17.70 13.71
C ASP A 331 12.62 -17.44 13.86
N LEU A 332 13.33 -18.25 14.64
CA LEU A 332 14.77 -18.13 14.76
C LEU A 332 15.48 -19.05 13.74
N GLU A 333 15.79 -18.51 12.57
CA GLU A 333 16.36 -19.25 11.45
C GLU A 333 17.81 -18.87 11.12
N ARG A 334 18.16 -17.60 11.33
CA ARG A 334 19.43 -17.00 10.91
C ARG A 334 20.09 -16.26 12.06
N GLU A 335 21.37 -15.94 11.90
CA GLU A 335 22.13 -15.13 12.86
C GLU A 335 21.43 -13.80 13.20
N ILE A 336 20.87 -13.13 12.19
CA ILE A 336 20.18 -11.85 12.38
C ILE A 336 18.95 -11.97 13.29
N ASP A 337 18.28 -13.12 13.26
CA ASP A 337 17.09 -13.34 14.09
C ASP A 337 17.49 -13.47 15.58
N LEU A 338 18.68 -14.03 15.87
CA LEU A 338 19.27 -14.02 17.22
C LEU A 338 19.72 -12.62 17.65
N ILE A 339 20.27 -11.84 16.72
CA ILE A 339 20.68 -10.45 16.98
C ILE A 339 19.48 -9.58 17.32
N GLU A 340 18.35 -9.77 16.62
CA GLU A 340 17.08 -9.10 16.96
C GLU A 340 16.63 -9.41 18.39
N GLU A 341 16.68 -10.68 18.80
CA GLU A 341 16.31 -11.07 20.16
C GLU A 341 17.21 -10.46 21.22
N ILE A 342 18.52 -10.38 20.94
CA ILE A 342 19.46 -9.71 21.82
C ILE A 342 19.11 -8.23 21.96
N ALA A 343 18.91 -7.54 20.86
CA ALA A 343 18.56 -6.12 20.86
C ALA A 343 17.24 -5.85 21.61
N ARG A 344 16.22 -6.66 21.33
CA ARG A 344 14.89 -6.55 21.93
C ARG A 344 14.90 -6.69 23.45
N LEU A 345 15.62 -7.68 23.97
CA LEU A 345 15.67 -7.95 25.42
C LEU A 345 16.72 -7.11 26.14
N TYR A 346 17.78 -6.67 25.45
CA TYR A 346 18.71 -5.68 26.01
C TYR A 346 18.02 -4.32 26.17
N GLY A 347 17.20 -3.94 25.18
CA GLY A 347 16.40 -2.72 25.10
C GLY A 347 16.91 -1.79 24.02
N TYR A 348 16.07 -1.54 22.99
CA TYR A 348 16.43 -0.67 21.85
C TYR A 348 16.86 0.75 22.27
N ASN A 349 16.28 1.27 23.35
CA ASN A 349 16.61 2.58 23.91
C ASN A 349 17.97 2.69 24.60
N LYS A 350 18.73 1.59 24.65
CA LYS A 350 20.07 1.55 25.21
C LYS A 350 21.16 1.59 24.16
N PHE A 351 20.81 1.53 22.89
CA PHE A 351 21.75 1.69 21.80
C PHE A 351 21.84 3.16 21.39
N CYS A 352 23.06 3.59 21.03
CA CYS A 352 23.29 4.95 20.56
C CYS A 352 22.65 5.18 19.20
N ASP A 353 22.01 6.33 19.01
CA ASP A 353 21.59 6.79 17.70
C ASP A 353 22.82 7.12 16.84
N THR A 354 22.93 6.50 15.68
CA THR A 354 24.00 6.76 14.74
C THR A 354 23.44 7.16 13.37
N LEU A 355 24.12 8.08 12.72
CA LEU A 355 23.82 8.40 11.33
C LEU A 355 24.56 7.43 10.41
N PRO A 356 23.95 7.02 9.30
CA PRO A 356 24.65 6.22 8.29
C PRO A 356 25.87 6.99 7.77
N GLU A 357 26.99 6.31 7.57
CA GLU A 357 28.13 6.89 6.89
C GLU A 357 27.75 7.30 5.47
N LYS A 358 28.03 8.55 5.15
CA LYS A 358 27.84 9.05 3.79
C LYS A 358 29.10 8.74 2.98
N ALA A 359 28.97 7.83 2.03
CA ALA A 359 30.08 7.52 1.11
C ALA A 359 30.34 8.66 0.12
N GLU A 360 29.29 9.34 -0.32
CA GLU A 360 29.36 10.41 -1.34
C GLU A 360 28.31 11.51 -1.06
N ALA A 361 28.57 12.70 -1.59
CA ALA A 361 27.56 13.76 -1.59
C ALA A 361 26.40 13.36 -2.51
N GLY A 362 25.18 13.49 -2.00
CA GLY A 362 23.99 13.27 -2.83
C GLY A 362 23.89 14.33 -3.93
N TYR A 363 23.37 13.94 -5.08
CA TYR A 363 23.02 14.84 -6.17
C TYR A 363 21.57 14.59 -6.61
N LEU A 364 20.95 15.59 -7.19
CA LEU A 364 19.65 15.45 -7.83
C LEU A 364 19.84 15.10 -9.30
N PRO A 365 19.14 14.11 -9.84
CA PRO A 365 19.02 13.96 -11.29
C PRO A 365 18.46 15.24 -11.93
N ILE A 366 18.85 15.51 -13.16
CA ILE A 366 18.45 16.74 -13.90
C ILE A 366 16.93 16.85 -13.97
N ASP A 367 16.25 15.75 -14.28
CA ASP A 367 14.78 15.71 -14.37
C ASP A 367 14.11 16.12 -13.05
N GLU A 368 14.61 15.62 -11.94
CA GLU A 368 14.08 15.98 -10.62
C GLU A 368 14.34 17.46 -10.28
N GLU A 369 15.48 18.02 -10.69
CA GLU A 369 15.76 19.45 -10.53
C GLU A 369 14.79 20.30 -11.37
N LEU A 370 14.53 19.89 -12.62
CA LEU A 370 13.58 20.55 -13.51
C LEU A 370 12.14 20.47 -12.98
N ILE A 371 11.72 19.32 -12.49
CA ILE A 371 10.40 19.13 -11.87
C ILE A 371 10.25 20.04 -10.64
N ARG A 372 11.27 20.16 -9.81
CA ARG A 372 11.27 21.09 -8.66
C ARG A 372 11.16 22.55 -9.08
N LYS A 373 11.86 22.96 -10.14
CA LYS A 373 11.73 24.29 -10.72
C LYS A 373 10.33 24.53 -11.26
N LEU A 374 9.78 23.56 -11.99
CA LEU A 374 8.43 23.62 -12.55
C LEU A 374 7.38 23.78 -11.44
N ARG A 375 7.46 22.99 -10.36
CA ARG A 375 6.62 23.15 -9.17
C ARG A 375 6.74 24.54 -8.55
N ALA A 376 7.96 25.08 -8.45
CA ALA A 376 8.19 26.39 -7.90
C ALA A 376 7.55 27.49 -8.76
N PHE A 377 7.65 27.40 -10.08
CA PHE A 377 7.06 28.36 -11.01
C PHE A 377 5.53 28.32 -11.01
N LEU A 378 4.93 27.14 -11.02
CA LEU A 378 3.47 26.99 -10.92
C LEU A 378 2.93 27.57 -9.61
N ARG A 379 3.62 27.34 -8.49
CA ARG A 379 3.24 27.93 -7.19
C ARG A 379 3.42 29.46 -7.18
N ALA A 380 4.45 29.97 -7.85
CA ALA A 380 4.66 31.41 -7.97
C ALA A 380 3.55 32.10 -8.76
N GLU A 381 2.94 31.39 -9.71
CA GLU A 381 1.75 31.84 -10.44
C GLU A 381 0.43 31.69 -9.66
N GLY A 382 0.51 31.23 -8.41
CA GLY A 382 -0.64 31.12 -7.50
C GLY A 382 -1.41 29.81 -7.58
N LEU A 383 -0.83 28.74 -8.14
CA LEU A 383 -1.45 27.42 -8.15
C LEU A 383 -1.02 26.62 -6.92
N THR A 384 -1.93 25.83 -6.38
CA THR A 384 -1.68 24.87 -5.30
C THR A 384 -1.43 23.49 -5.87
N GLU A 385 -0.37 22.81 -5.43
CA GLU A 385 -0.12 21.42 -5.82
C GLU A 385 -1.13 20.48 -5.15
N LEU A 386 -1.72 19.61 -5.94
CA LEU A 386 -2.73 18.63 -5.53
C LEU A 386 -2.23 17.23 -5.81
N ILE A 387 -2.70 16.27 -5.04
CA ILE A 387 -2.42 14.85 -5.21
C ILE A 387 -3.74 14.10 -5.11
N HIS A 388 -4.11 13.40 -6.17
CA HIS A 388 -5.30 12.57 -6.22
C HIS A 388 -4.94 11.09 -6.29
N TYR A 389 -5.90 10.23 -5.97
CA TYR A 389 -5.74 8.78 -6.15
C TYR A 389 -5.57 8.44 -7.63
N SER A 390 -4.66 7.50 -7.92
CA SER A 390 -4.51 6.93 -9.26
C SER A 390 -5.63 5.94 -9.61
N LEU A 391 -6.36 5.45 -8.60
CA LEU A 391 -7.54 4.61 -8.78
C LEU A 391 -8.79 5.48 -8.83
N VAL A 392 -9.57 5.27 -9.88
CA VAL A 392 -10.78 6.04 -10.19
C VAL A 392 -11.93 5.12 -10.61
N LYS A 393 -13.11 5.67 -10.78
CA LYS A 393 -14.22 4.97 -11.43
C LYS A 393 -13.88 4.71 -12.90
N PRO A 394 -14.18 3.51 -13.44
CA PRO A 394 -13.90 3.21 -14.84
C PRO A 394 -14.52 4.23 -15.79
N GLY A 395 -13.70 4.81 -16.65
CA GLY A 395 -14.13 5.63 -17.78
C GLY A 395 -14.36 4.79 -19.05
N GLU A 396 -14.65 5.47 -20.17
CA GLU A 396 -14.89 4.81 -21.46
C GLU A 396 -13.61 4.63 -22.30
N ASP A 397 -12.58 5.45 -22.05
CA ASP A 397 -11.35 5.49 -22.87
C ASP A 397 -10.29 4.50 -22.35
N ARG A 398 -10.25 3.31 -22.95
CA ARG A 398 -9.23 2.26 -22.74
C ARG A 398 -8.79 2.06 -21.28
N PRO A 399 -9.72 1.92 -20.32
CA PRO A 399 -9.37 1.87 -18.92
C PRO A 399 -8.69 0.54 -18.56
N ILE A 400 -7.70 0.61 -17.67
CA ILE A 400 -7.11 -0.56 -17.02
C ILE A 400 -7.92 -0.83 -15.75
N VAL A 401 -8.70 -1.91 -15.75
CA VAL A 401 -9.60 -2.25 -14.65
C VAL A 401 -9.00 -3.33 -13.76
N LEU A 402 -9.09 -3.15 -12.44
CA LEU A 402 -8.65 -4.14 -11.45
C LEU A 402 -9.58 -5.36 -11.47
N SER A 403 -9.03 -6.56 -11.38
CA SER A 403 -9.81 -7.80 -11.33
C SER A 403 -10.59 -7.98 -10.02
N ASN A 404 -10.09 -7.42 -8.93
CA ASN A 404 -10.65 -7.54 -7.57
C ASN A 404 -10.57 -6.22 -6.80
N PRO A 405 -11.26 -5.16 -7.25
CA PRO A 405 -11.21 -3.86 -6.59
C PRO A 405 -11.84 -3.91 -5.20
N LEU A 406 -11.30 -3.12 -4.28
CA LEU A 406 -11.87 -2.98 -2.93
C LEU A 406 -13.21 -2.23 -2.96
N PHE A 407 -13.31 -1.21 -3.84
CA PHE A 407 -14.51 -0.40 -4.05
C PHE A 407 -14.74 -0.18 -5.55
N ALA A 408 -16.00 -0.14 -5.98
CA ALA A 408 -16.36 0.05 -7.37
C ALA A 408 -15.91 1.44 -7.91
N GLU A 409 -15.90 2.46 -7.03
CA GLU A 409 -15.50 3.82 -7.35
C GLU A 409 -13.97 3.97 -7.57
N TYR A 410 -13.19 2.99 -7.13
CA TYR A 410 -11.72 2.95 -7.23
C TYR A 410 -11.26 1.66 -7.90
N SER A 411 -11.88 1.33 -9.04
CA SER A 411 -11.69 0.04 -9.71
C SER A 411 -10.89 0.10 -11.00
N ALA A 412 -10.49 1.29 -11.46
CA ALA A 412 -9.67 1.46 -12.66
C ALA A 412 -8.53 2.45 -12.42
N LEU A 413 -7.45 2.33 -13.19
CA LEU A 413 -6.41 3.34 -13.23
C LEU A 413 -6.87 4.56 -14.04
N ARG A 414 -6.48 5.76 -13.60
CA ARG A 414 -6.80 7.02 -14.26
C ARG A 414 -6.09 7.15 -15.59
N THR A 415 -6.80 7.63 -16.62
CA THR A 415 -6.26 7.89 -17.96
C THR A 415 -5.85 9.35 -18.16
N ASP A 416 -6.24 10.24 -17.24
CA ASP A 416 -5.90 11.66 -17.22
C ASP A 416 -5.90 12.23 -15.79
N LEU A 417 -5.35 13.44 -15.62
CA LEU A 417 -5.37 14.17 -14.36
C LEU A 417 -6.52 15.18 -14.28
N LEU A 418 -7.10 15.57 -15.43
CA LEU A 418 -8.12 16.63 -15.49
C LEU A 418 -9.38 16.26 -14.72
N SER A 419 -9.79 15.00 -14.78
CA SER A 419 -10.99 14.52 -14.10
C SER A 419 -10.91 14.75 -12.58
N GLY A 420 -9.79 14.38 -11.95
CA GLY A 420 -9.55 14.60 -10.53
C GLY A 420 -9.51 16.10 -10.16
N LEU A 421 -8.85 16.91 -10.99
CA LEU A 421 -8.77 18.36 -10.78
C LEU A 421 -10.14 19.04 -10.88
N ILE A 422 -10.98 18.63 -11.84
CA ILE A 422 -12.34 19.16 -12.00
C ILE A 422 -13.22 18.80 -10.80
N ASP A 423 -13.12 17.55 -10.32
CA ASP A 423 -13.87 17.09 -9.15
C ASP A 423 -13.40 17.81 -7.87
N ALA A 424 -12.10 18.02 -7.70
CA ALA A 424 -11.56 18.79 -6.59
C ALA A 424 -12.01 20.27 -6.62
N PHE A 425 -12.06 20.87 -7.80
CA PHE A 425 -12.53 22.23 -7.98
C PHE A 425 -14.02 22.34 -7.60
N GLN A 426 -14.86 21.41 -8.11
CA GLN A 426 -16.28 21.32 -7.76
C GLN A 426 -16.46 21.16 -6.25
N TYR A 427 -15.78 20.21 -5.64
CA TYR A 427 -15.88 19.94 -4.20
C TYR A 427 -15.56 21.18 -3.35
N ASN A 428 -14.48 21.91 -3.68
CA ASN A 428 -14.10 23.10 -2.93
C ASN A 428 -15.16 24.23 -3.05
N LEU A 429 -15.77 24.41 -4.22
CA LEU A 429 -16.87 25.34 -4.40
C LEU A 429 -18.10 24.94 -3.55
N GLU A 430 -18.47 23.68 -3.55
CA GLU A 430 -19.62 23.16 -2.77
C GLU A 430 -19.39 23.27 -1.26
N GLN A 431 -18.15 23.12 -0.80
CA GLN A 431 -17.78 23.32 0.61
C GLN A 431 -17.61 24.79 1.03
N GLY A 432 -17.77 25.73 0.10
CA GLY A 432 -17.60 27.15 0.38
C GLY A 432 -16.15 27.62 0.54
N ASN A 433 -15.17 26.81 0.15
CA ASN A 433 -13.74 27.16 0.19
C ASN A 433 -13.35 28.16 -0.92
N GLY A 434 -14.23 28.38 -1.90
CA GLY A 434 -13.95 29.20 -3.08
C GLY A 434 -13.32 28.42 -4.22
N ALA A 435 -12.87 29.12 -5.25
CA ALA A 435 -12.23 28.50 -6.41
C ALA A 435 -10.85 27.96 -6.06
N LEU A 436 -10.61 26.70 -6.41
CA LEU A 436 -9.33 26.03 -6.24
C LEU A 436 -8.50 26.19 -7.52
N ASN A 437 -7.47 27.04 -7.49
CA ASN A 437 -6.47 27.08 -8.55
C ASN A 437 -5.36 26.09 -8.21
N GLY A 438 -5.27 25.00 -8.97
CA GLY A 438 -4.40 23.90 -8.63
C GLY A 438 -3.73 23.24 -9.81
N PHE A 439 -2.69 22.47 -9.53
CA PHE A 439 -2.01 21.62 -10.49
C PHE A 439 -1.65 20.28 -9.84
N GLU A 440 -1.44 19.27 -10.66
CA GLU A 440 -0.95 17.96 -10.26
C GLU A 440 0.11 17.46 -11.24
N ILE A 441 1.17 16.87 -10.71
CA ILE A 441 2.14 16.08 -11.46
C ILE A 441 1.93 14.63 -11.04
N GLY A 442 1.67 13.74 -12.01
CA GLY A 442 1.42 12.35 -11.68
C GLY A 442 1.28 11.46 -12.91
N GLN A 443 1.34 10.17 -12.66
CA GLN A 443 1.22 9.16 -13.71
C GLN A 443 -0.22 8.99 -14.17
N ILE A 444 -0.38 8.78 -15.48
CA ILE A 444 -1.61 8.39 -16.17
C ILE A 444 -1.38 7.08 -16.93
N PHE A 445 -2.43 6.29 -17.12
CA PHE A 445 -2.33 4.92 -17.56
C PHE A 445 -3.39 4.62 -18.62
N TRP A 446 -3.05 3.83 -19.64
CA TRP A 446 -4.04 3.35 -20.60
C TRP A 446 -3.62 2.01 -21.21
N GLN A 447 -4.57 1.31 -21.82
CA GLN A 447 -4.34 0.05 -22.49
C GLN A 447 -4.20 0.26 -24.00
N GLU A 448 -3.12 -0.26 -24.59
CA GLU A 448 -2.93 -0.34 -26.04
C GLU A 448 -2.84 -1.80 -26.52
N GLU A 449 -2.71 -2.00 -27.84
CA GLU A 449 -2.63 -3.36 -28.42
C GLU A 449 -1.39 -4.12 -27.95
N ASP A 450 -0.29 -3.42 -27.71
CA ASP A 450 0.99 -3.96 -27.26
C ASP A 450 1.13 -4.02 -25.73
N GLY A 451 0.13 -3.60 -24.96
CA GLY A 451 0.11 -3.72 -23.51
C GLY A 451 -0.30 -2.45 -22.78
N LEU A 452 0.04 -2.46 -21.49
CA LEU A 452 -0.16 -1.32 -20.59
C LEU A 452 0.84 -0.22 -20.95
N GLN A 453 0.33 1.00 -21.05
CA GLN A 453 1.12 2.22 -21.23
C GLN A 453 0.97 3.11 -20.01
N GLU A 454 2.04 3.81 -19.65
CA GLU A 454 2.05 4.82 -18.60
C GLU A 454 2.98 5.97 -18.97
N THR A 455 2.65 7.18 -18.54
CA THR A 455 3.48 8.37 -18.67
C THR A 455 3.24 9.33 -17.52
N GLU A 456 4.20 10.19 -17.24
CA GLU A 456 4.00 11.31 -16.33
C GLU A 456 3.33 12.49 -17.05
N ALA A 457 2.33 13.06 -16.41
CA ALA A 457 1.62 14.23 -16.90
C ALA A 457 1.65 15.37 -15.87
N LEU A 458 1.64 16.59 -16.38
CA LEU A 458 1.33 17.78 -15.61
C LEU A 458 -0.03 18.30 -16.03
N ALA A 459 -0.95 18.46 -15.10
CA ALA A 459 -2.21 19.12 -15.40
C ALA A 459 -2.55 20.21 -14.39
N GLY A 460 -3.42 21.14 -14.77
CA GLY A 460 -3.88 22.17 -13.86
C GLY A 460 -5.28 22.67 -14.20
N ILE A 461 -5.87 23.31 -13.20
CA ILE A 461 -7.18 23.96 -13.26
C ILE A 461 -7.09 25.36 -12.70
N VAL A 462 -7.67 26.32 -13.38
CA VAL A 462 -7.68 27.73 -13.00
C VAL A 462 -9.09 28.29 -13.20
N GLY A 463 -9.63 28.98 -12.20
CA GLY A 463 -10.97 29.57 -12.32
C GLY A 463 -11.31 30.51 -11.17
N GLY A 464 -12.56 30.97 -11.17
CA GLY A 464 -13.09 31.83 -10.11
C GLY A 464 -12.67 33.28 -10.19
N ASP A 465 -12.76 33.98 -9.08
CA ASP A 465 -12.50 35.40 -8.97
C ASP A 465 -11.03 35.67 -8.58
N ARG A 466 -10.34 36.43 -9.39
CA ARG A 466 -8.96 36.90 -9.12
C ARG A 466 -8.88 37.87 -7.96
N SER A 467 -9.96 38.52 -7.60
CA SER A 467 -10.00 39.50 -6.51
C SER A 467 -10.12 38.84 -5.13
N LEU A 468 -9.44 37.71 -4.90
CA LEU A 468 -9.41 37.00 -3.61
C LEU A 468 -9.02 37.90 -2.42
N GLY A 469 -8.40 39.04 -2.66
CA GLY A 469 -8.29 40.10 -1.71
C GLY A 469 -9.46 41.08 -1.84
N LYS A 470 -10.55 40.85 -1.17
CA LYS A 470 -11.71 41.78 -1.03
C LYS A 470 -11.36 43.24 -0.70
N TRP A 471 -10.11 43.47 -0.43
CA TRP A 471 -9.51 44.74 -0.10
C TRP A 471 -9.41 45.71 -1.29
N SER A 472 -9.08 45.25 -2.50
CA SER A 472 -8.68 46.13 -3.60
C SER A 472 -9.79 46.55 -4.56
N LYS A 473 -10.95 45.85 -4.61
CA LYS A 473 -11.97 46.02 -5.66
C LYS A 473 -13.41 46.19 -5.17
N SER A 474 -13.63 46.70 -3.99
CA SER A 474 -14.98 47.03 -3.48
C SER A 474 -15.99 45.85 -3.50
N GLY A 475 -15.53 44.59 -3.49
CA GLY A 475 -16.38 43.40 -3.44
C GLY A 475 -17.03 43.01 -4.78
N ARG A 476 -16.57 43.54 -5.90
CA ARG A 476 -16.99 43.05 -7.24
C ARG A 476 -16.15 41.89 -7.63
N GLU A 477 -16.84 40.79 -8.01
CA GLU A 477 -16.19 39.61 -8.60
C GLU A 477 -15.64 39.96 -9.97
N GLU A 478 -14.39 39.62 -10.23
CA GLU A 478 -13.75 39.65 -11.55
C GLU A 478 -13.30 38.26 -11.94
N PRO A 479 -14.10 37.53 -12.73
CA PRO A 479 -13.71 36.18 -13.17
C PRO A 479 -12.45 36.24 -14.03
N ILE A 480 -11.57 35.24 -13.85
CA ILE A 480 -10.36 35.11 -14.65
C ILE A 480 -10.70 35.02 -16.14
N THR A 481 -9.98 35.74 -16.96
CA THR A 481 -10.15 35.74 -18.40
C THR A 481 -9.33 34.65 -19.11
N TRP A 482 -9.65 34.35 -20.35
CA TRP A 482 -8.84 33.47 -21.21
C TRP A 482 -7.37 33.91 -21.28
N PHE A 483 -7.15 35.22 -21.44
CA PHE A 483 -5.79 35.76 -21.57
C PHE A 483 -4.98 35.64 -20.30
N GLU A 484 -5.62 35.80 -19.17
CA GLU A 484 -4.97 35.63 -17.86
C GLU A 484 -4.65 34.17 -17.57
N ALA A 485 -5.57 33.24 -17.86
CA ALA A 485 -5.32 31.80 -17.70
C ALA A 485 -4.19 31.31 -18.63
N LYS A 486 -4.20 31.81 -19.89
CA LYS A 486 -3.10 31.55 -20.85
C LYS A 486 -1.77 32.16 -20.37
N GLY A 487 -1.82 33.37 -19.83
CA GLY A 487 -0.67 34.11 -19.30
C GLY A 487 0.05 33.38 -18.18
N ILE A 488 -0.67 32.62 -17.33
CA ILE A 488 -0.07 31.76 -16.29
C ILE A 488 0.86 30.73 -16.95
N LEU A 489 0.37 30.02 -17.97
CA LEU A 489 1.20 29.03 -18.69
C LEU A 489 2.36 29.69 -19.44
N GLU A 490 2.11 30.81 -20.12
CA GLU A 490 3.15 31.55 -20.83
C GLU A 490 4.24 32.06 -19.87
N SER A 491 3.87 32.45 -18.65
CA SER A 491 4.83 32.86 -17.64
C SER A 491 5.72 31.69 -17.20
N VAL A 492 5.13 30.52 -16.94
CA VAL A 492 5.89 29.30 -16.61
C VAL A 492 6.84 28.91 -17.75
N PHE A 493 6.36 28.88 -18.99
CA PHE A 493 7.20 28.55 -20.14
C PHE A 493 8.34 29.56 -20.35
N ARG A 494 8.08 30.85 -20.15
CA ARG A 494 9.10 31.90 -20.21
C ARG A 494 10.20 31.72 -19.17
N GLN A 495 9.81 31.36 -17.93
CA GLN A 495 10.77 31.09 -16.86
C GLN A 495 11.61 29.85 -17.14
N LEU A 496 11.08 28.90 -17.93
CA LEU A 496 11.78 27.73 -18.42
C LEU A 496 12.53 27.99 -19.75
N ALA A 497 12.52 29.22 -20.28
CA ALA A 497 13.07 29.58 -21.57
C ALA A 497 12.54 28.75 -22.76
N LEU A 498 11.27 28.33 -22.68
CA LEU A 498 10.60 27.52 -23.69
C LEU A 498 9.70 28.36 -24.59
N GLU A 499 9.81 28.14 -25.90
CA GLU A 499 8.90 28.69 -26.92
C GLU A 499 7.81 27.66 -27.23
N VAL A 500 6.57 27.93 -26.78
CA VAL A 500 5.42 27.05 -26.96
C VAL A 500 4.42 27.70 -27.93
N GLU A 501 4.08 26.97 -29.00
CA GLU A 501 3.06 27.39 -29.95
C GLU A 501 1.68 26.90 -29.52
N PHE A 502 0.70 27.81 -29.57
CA PHE A 502 -0.73 27.51 -29.31
C PHE A 502 -1.47 27.41 -30.67
N GLN A 503 -2.00 26.22 -30.97
CA GLN A 503 -2.76 25.96 -32.19
C GLN A 503 -4.22 25.64 -31.87
N PRO A 504 -5.22 26.16 -32.61
CA PRO A 504 -6.62 25.83 -32.35
C PRO A 504 -6.87 24.32 -32.37
N ASP A 505 -7.56 23.79 -31.36
CA ASP A 505 -7.90 22.37 -31.22
C ASP A 505 -9.39 22.18 -30.89
N ARG A 506 -9.97 21.01 -31.25
CA ARG A 506 -11.36 20.65 -31.01
C ARG A 506 -11.53 19.17 -30.67
N ARG A 507 -10.45 18.49 -30.35
CA ARG A 507 -10.45 17.03 -30.20
C ARG A 507 -10.90 16.55 -28.83
N ASP A 508 -10.84 17.39 -27.81
CA ASP A 508 -11.28 17.05 -26.47
C ASP A 508 -12.68 17.61 -26.22
N ASP A 509 -13.67 16.73 -26.12
CA ASP A 509 -15.08 17.07 -25.93
C ASP A 509 -15.39 17.70 -24.55
N ARG A 510 -14.48 17.59 -23.61
CA ARG A 510 -14.56 18.25 -22.30
C ARG A 510 -14.29 19.75 -22.39
N LEU A 511 -13.69 20.21 -23.50
CA LEU A 511 -13.24 21.57 -23.70
C LEU A 511 -14.11 22.32 -24.72
N HIS A 512 -14.15 23.64 -24.55
CA HIS A 512 -14.94 24.51 -25.39
C HIS A 512 -14.39 24.56 -26.84
N PRO A 513 -15.17 24.22 -27.89
CA PRO A 513 -14.67 24.02 -29.26
C PRO A 513 -14.08 25.28 -29.92
N GLY A 514 -14.37 26.46 -29.41
CA GLY A 514 -13.84 27.74 -29.89
C GLY A 514 -12.82 28.40 -28.95
N ARG A 515 -12.53 27.76 -27.80
CA ARG A 515 -11.58 28.27 -26.79
C ARG A 515 -10.72 27.16 -26.25
N THR A 516 -10.10 26.40 -27.17
CA THR A 516 -9.17 25.31 -26.87
C THR A 516 -8.02 25.37 -27.84
N ALA A 517 -6.82 25.13 -27.32
CA ALA A 517 -5.59 25.05 -28.08
C ALA A 517 -4.83 23.77 -27.73
N SER A 518 -4.23 23.16 -28.75
CA SER A 518 -3.09 22.24 -28.54
C SER A 518 -1.80 23.06 -28.41
N LEU A 519 -0.93 22.60 -27.52
CA LEU A 519 0.37 23.19 -27.27
C LEU A 519 1.44 22.37 -27.99
N TRP A 520 2.37 23.06 -28.61
CA TRP A 520 3.43 22.45 -29.41
C TRP A 520 4.79 23.06 -29.08
N ILE A 521 5.80 22.21 -28.98
CA ILE A 521 7.19 22.63 -28.76
C ILE A 521 8.10 21.91 -29.75
N ARG A 522 8.90 22.68 -30.53
CA ARG A 522 9.80 22.14 -31.54
C ARG A 522 9.17 21.11 -32.50
N GLY A 523 7.86 21.24 -32.77
CA GLY A 523 7.10 20.33 -33.63
C GLY A 523 6.49 19.12 -32.94
N ASN A 524 6.79 18.90 -31.66
CA ASN A 524 6.17 17.86 -30.83
C ASN A 524 4.94 18.40 -30.10
N ARG A 525 3.91 17.58 -29.98
CA ARG A 525 2.70 17.95 -29.23
C ARG A 525 2.97 17.83 -27.73
N LEU A 526 2.97 18.98 -27.06
CA LEU A 526 3.18 19.06 -25.62
C LEU A 526 1.89 18.76 -24.82
N GLY A 527 0.72 19.17 -25.33
CA GLY A 527 -0.52 18.98 -24.60
C GLY A 527 -1.68 19.82 -25.07
N ILE A 528 -2.59 20.14 -24.15
CA ILE A 528 -3.80 20.93 -24.40
C ILE A 528 -4.00 22.00 -23.34
N PHE A 529 -4.66 23.10 -23.71
CA PHE A 529 -5.16 24.14 -22.82
C PHE A 529 -6.53 24.62 -23.34
N GLY A 530 -7.51 24.79 -22.45
CA GLY A 530 -8.82 25.26 -22.89
C GLY A 530 -9.78 25.61 -21.75
N GLN A 531 -10.87 26.29 -22.13
CA GLN A 531 -12.00 26.50 -21.23
C GLN A 531 -12.83 25.22 -21.16
N LEU A 532 -13.39 24.89 -20.00
CA LEU A 532 -14.31 23.76 -19.87
C LEU A 532 -15.53 23.92 -20.77
N HIS A 533 -15.98 22.80 -21.36
CA HIS A 533 -17.15 22.76 -22.21
C HIS A 533 -18.41 23.25 -21.46
N PRO A 534 -19.25 24.09 -22.05
CA PRO A 534 -20.44 24.64 -21.37
C PRO A 534 -21.42 23.59 -20.84
N GLN A 535 -21.48 22.41 -21.46
CA GLN A 535 -22.30 21.31 -20.98
C GLN A 535 -21.73 20.70 -19.71
N LEU A 536 -20.47 20.27 -19.73
CA LEU A 536 -19.76 19.70 -18.57
C LEU A 536 -19.80 20.65 -17.37
N ARG A 537 -19.54 21.94 -17.63
CA ARG A 537 -19.61 22.98 -16.63
C ARG A 537 -20.99 23.06 -15.95
N ARG A 538 -22.07 23.03 -16.73
CA ARG A 538 -23.44 23.04 -16.18
C ARG A 538 -23.77 21.78 -15.40
N GLU A 539 -23.36 20.63 -15.88
CA GLU A 539 -23.52 19.34 -15.18
C GLU A 539 -22.80 19.32 -13.83
N LYS A 540 -21.64 19.93 -13.76
CA LYS A 540 -20.81 20.02 -12.55
C LYS A 540 -21.10 21.26 -11.67
N GLY A 541 -22.00 22.16 -12.08
CA GLY A 541 -22.33 23.38 -11.34
C GLY A 541 -21.18 24.39 -11.25
N LEU A 542 -20.29 24.42 -12.23
CA LEU A 542 -19.08 25.24 -12.23
C LEU A 542 -19.29 26.64 -12.84
N PRO A 543 -18.49 27.66 -12.46
CA PRO A 543 -18.56 29.02 -13.03
C PRO A 543 -18.19 29.02 -14.52
N ASP A 544 -18.54 30.13 -15.23
CA ASP A 544 -18.27 30.27 -16.67
C ASP A 544 -16.77 30.27 -17.01
N SER A 545 -15.95 30.85 -16.16
CA SER A 545 -14.51 31.01 -16.37
C SER A 545 -13.71 29.98 -15.60
N VAL A 546 -13.68 28.75 -16.13
CA VAL A 546 -12.81 27.68 -15.66
C VAL A 546 -11.99 27.17 -16.84
N TYR A 547 -10.70 27.17 -16.68
CA TYR A 547 -9.72 26.77 -17.68
C TYR A 547 -8.87 25.63 -17.14
N VAL A 548 -8.51 24.70 -18.01
CA VAL A 548 -7.68 23.54 -17.66
C VAL A 548 -6.58 23.35 -18.68
N PHE A 549 -5.51 22.73 -18.26
CA PHE A 549 -4.43 22.27 -19.13
C PHE A 549 -3.96 20.88 -18.71
N GLN A 550 -3.46 20.11 -19.67
CA GLN A 550 -2.72 18.88 -19.42
C GLN A 550 -1.58 18.77 -20.40
N LEU A 551 -0.39 18.55 -19.88
CA LEU A 551 0.87 18.49 -20.61
C LEU A 551 1.51 17.13 -20.40
N ASP A 552 2.14 16.61 -21.43
CA ASP A 552 3.03 15.48 -21.38
C ASP A 552 4.35 15.93 -20.75
N LEU A 553 4.68 15.38 -19.59
CA LEU A 553 5.85 15.80 -18.82
C LEU A 553 7.15 15.31 -19.47
N ASP A 554 7.14 14.13 -20.10
CA ASP A 554 8.32 13.60 -20.80
C ASP A 554 8.70 14.49 -21.97
N VAL A 555 7.72 14.90 -22.81
CA VAL A 555 7.93 15.86 -23.91
C VAL A 555 8.43 17.20 -23.40
N LEU A 556 7.94 17.65 -22.25
CA LEU A 556 8.38 18.89 -21.62
C LEU A 556 9.84 18.80 -21.17
N LEU A 557 10.21 17.74 -20.46
CA LEU A 557 11.56 17.53 -19.94
C LEU A 557 12.58 17.33 -21.05
N GLU A 558 12.27 16.52 -22.07
CA GLU A 558 13.11 16.34 -23.25
C GLU A 558 13.39 17.66 -23.99
N SER A 559 12.39 18.57 -24.00
CA SER A 559 12.52 19.87 -24.66
C SER A 559 13.41 20.85 -23.90
N LEU A 560 13.68 20.60 -22.61
CA LEU A 560 14.48 21.48 -21.78
C LEU A 560 15.99 21.34 -22.01
N GLY A 561 16.47 20.23 -22.63
CA GLY A 561 17.86 20.01 -22.99
C GLY A 561 18.84 19.98 -21.80
N GLU A 562 20.00 19.39 -21.99
CA GLU A 562 20.84 18.98 -20.86
C GLU A 562 21.56 20.11 -20.11
N ASP A 563 21.96 21.23 -20.71
CA ASP A 563 22.83 22.19 -20.00
C ASP A 563 22.47 23.69 -20.15
N GLU A 564 21.75 24.07 -21.19
CA GLU A 564 21.53 25.51 -21.49
C GLU A 564 20.40 26.15 -20.68
N VAL A 565 19.47 25.34 -20.15
CA VAL A 565 18.24 25.82 -19.47
C VAL A 565 18.43 26.04 -17.97
N LEU A 566 19.37 25.34 -17.35
CA LEU A 566 19.59 25.42 -15.91
C LEU A 566 20.35 26.67 -15.45
N VAL A 567 21.15 27.23 -16.33
CA VAL A 567 21.98 28.42 -16.06
C VAL A 567 21.61 29.55 -17.03
N PRO A 568 20.97 30.65 -16.52
CA PRO A 568 20.70 31.80 -17.38
C PRO A 568 22.00 32.38 -17.96
N THR A 569 22.10 32.40 -19.27
CA THR A 569 23.23 33.01 -19.99
C THR A 569 22.91 34.48 -20.25
N PHE A 570 23.83 35.38 -19.92
CA PHE A 570 23.68 36.77 -20.24
C PHE A 570 23.66 36.96 -21.77
N GLN A 571 22.57 37.57 -22.26
CA GLN A 571 22.49 38.03 -23.67
C GLN A 571 22.72 39.52 -23.71
N PRO A 572 23.68 39.99 -24.53
CA PRO A 572 23.90 41.42 -24.72
C PRO A 572 22.64 42.08 -25.29
N TYR A 573 22.22 43.14 -24.66
CA TYR A 573 21.12 43.98 -25.16
C TYR A 573 21.66 45.21 -25.87
N SER A 574 20.95 45.69 -26.89
CA SER A 574 21.32 46.91 -27.61
C SER A 574 21.12 48.13 -26.72
N THR A 575 22.11 48.99 -26.66
CA THR A 575 22.04 50.29 -26.01
C THR A 575 21.51 51.41 -26.92
N TYR A 576 21.26 51.08 -28.19
CA TYR A 576 20.73 52.02 -29.16
C TYR A 576 19.21 52.12 -29.11
N PRO A 577 18.62 53.33 -29.35
CA PRO A 577 17.19 53.52 -29.31
C PRO A 577 16.48 52.70 -30.41
N ALA A 578 15.28 52.20 -30.07
CA ALA A 578 14.42 51.54 -31.02
C ALA A 578 13.61 52.54 -31.83
N SER A 579 13.12 52.09 -32.99
CA SER A 579 12.13 52.79 -33.81
C SER A 579 10.88 51.92 -33.88
N ASP A 580 9.75 52.48 -33.41
CA ASP A 580 8.46 51.78 -33.45
C ASP A 580 7.64 52.18 -34.66
N ARG A 581 6.86 51.25 -35.21
CA ARG A 581 5.89 51.42 -36.28
C ARG A 581 4.65 50.61 -35.98
N ASP A 582 3.51 51.25 -36.12
CA ASP A 582 2.21 50.57 -36.03
C ASP A 582 1.71 50.21 -37.43
N ILE A 583 1.12 49.03 -37.55
CA ILE A 583 0.46 48.59 -38.78
C ILE A 583 -0.93 48.09 -38.45
N ALA A 584 -1.96 48.61 -39.11
CA ALA A 584 -3.33 48.19 -38.96
C ALA A 584 -3.93 47.71 -40.28
N PHE A 585 -4.72 46.63 -40.24
CA PHE A 585 -5.33 46.05 -41.41
C PHE A 585 -6.57 45.21 -41.09
N PHE A 586 -7.39 44.98 -42.09
CA PHE A 586 -8.48 44.02 -42.04
C PHE A 586 -7.98 42.62 -42.47
N ALA A 587 -8.18 41.62 -41.62
CA ALA A 587 -7.82 40.24 -41.93
C ALA A 587 -9.04 39.32 -41.77
N PRO A 588 -9.19 38.27 -42.60
CA PRO A 588 -10.18 37.23 -42.41
C PRO A 588 -10.11 36.60 -41.01
N VAL A 589 -11.24 36.40 -40.36
CA VAL A 589 -11.29 35.84 -39.00
C VAL A 589 -10.62 34.45 -38.87
N LYS A 590 -10.60 33.69 -39.98
CA LYS A 590 -10.01 32.35 -40.05
C LYS A 590 -8.48 32.32 -39.99
N ILE A 591 -7.79 33.46 -40.23
CA ILE A 591 -6.32 33.54 -40.22
C ILE A 591 -5.91 33.74 -38.75
N SER A 592 -5.02 32.89 -38.24
CA SER A 592 -4.52 33.03 -36.89
C SER A 592 -3.59 34.22 -36.70
N VAL A 593 -3.57 34.82 -35.52
CA VAL A 593 -2.61 35.88 -35.18
C VAL A 593 -1.17 35.37 -35.29
N ALA A 594 -0.95 34.11 -34.87
CA ALA A 594 0.38 33.48 -34.95
C ALA A 594 0.90 33.37 -36.39
N ASP A 595 0.04 33.02 -37.36
CA ASP A 595 0.44 32.99 -38.76
C ASP A 595 0.80 34.38 -39.30
N ILE A 596 0.05 35.40 -38.87
CA ILE A 596 0.32 36.80 -39.21
C ILE A 596 1.66 37.22 -38.60
N GLN A 597 1.89 36.96 -37.31
CA GLN A 597 3.16 37.27 -36.65
C GLN A 597 4.36 36.58 -37.32
N LYS A 598 4.22 35.27 -37.65
CA LYS A 598 5.26 34.54 -38.40
C LYS A 598 5.65 35.23 -39.73
N VAL A 599 4.66 35.73 -40.45
CA VAL A 599 4.91 36.45 -41.72
C VAL A 599 5.61 37.80 -41.48
N ILE A 600 5.15 38.55 -40.48
CA ILE A 600 5.76 39.83 -40.09
C ILE A 600 7.22 39.63 -39.67
N THR A 601 7.48 38.69 -38.77
CA THR A 601 8.84 38.40 -38.28
C THR A 601 9.76 37.97 -39.41
N LYS A 602 9.28 37.08 -40.30
CA LYS A 602 10.06 36.63 -41.44
C LYS A 602 10.41 37.77 -42.41
N ALA A 603 9.48 38.69 -42.63
CA ALA A 603 9.69 39.83 -43.53
C ALA A 603 10.56 40.93 -42.91
N GLY A 604 10.44 41.15 -41.61
CA GLY A 604 11.20 42.15 -40.83
C GLY A 604 12.66 41.79 -40.62
N LYS A 605 13.01 40.48 -40.70
CA LYS A 605 14.38 39.95 -40.52
C LYS A 605 15.09 40.46 -39.28
N ASP A 606 16.40 40.67 -39.37
CA ASP A 606 17.30 40.99 -38.28
C ASP A 606 17.08 42.37 -37.64
N LEU A 607 16.36 43.27 -38.30
CA LEU A 607 16.05 44.58 -37.76
C LEU A 607 14.77 44.62 -36.93
N LEU A 608 13.91 43.62 -37.05
CA LEU A 608 12.67 43.55 -36.30
C LEU A 608 12.91 42.82 -34.98
N GLU A 609 12.95 43.59 -33.88
CA GLU A 609 13.18 43.06 -32.53
C GLU A 609 11.92 42.38 -31.94
N SER A 610 10.73 42.99 -32.11
CA SER A 610 9.50 42.44 -31.59
C SER A 610 8.24 42.82 -32.39
N VAL A 611 7.21 41.98 -32.27
CA VAL A 611 5.89 42.17 -32.89
C VAL A 611 4.84 41.96 -31.83
N GLU A 612 4.04 42.96 -31.55
CA GLU A 612 2.98 42.94 -30.55
C GLU A 612 1.63 43.27 -31.19
N LEU A 613 0.63 42.39 -30.99
CA LEU A 613 -0.77 42.70 -31.26
C LEU A 613 -1.32 43.53 -30.11
N PHE A 614 -1.62 44.81 -30.32
CA PHE A 614 -2.13 45.66 -29.26
C PHE A 614 -3.63 46.00 -29.37
N ASP A 615 -4.24 45.77 -30.56
CA ASP A 615 -5.69 45.98 -30.72
C ASP A 615 -6.33 45.00 -31.70
N GLU A 616 -7.52 44.49 -31.33
CA GLU A 616 -8.42 43.73 -32.19
C GLU A 616 -9.84 44.34 -32.10
N TYR A 617 -10.38 44.76 -33.21
CA TYR A 617 -11.72 45.33 -33.26
C TYR A 617 -12.64 44.57 -34.25
N ARG A 618 -13.87 44.27 -33.74
CA ARG A 618 -14.96 43.70 -34.53
C ARG A 618 -16.20 44.54 -34.28
N GLY A 619 -16.75 45.14 -35.29
CA GLY A 619 -17.90 46.00 -35.15
C GLY A 619 -18.26 46.74 -36.41
N GLU A 620 -18.99 47.83 -36.29
CA GLU A 620 -19.37 48.71 -37.41
C GLU A 620 -18.12 49.19 -38.15
N ASN A 621 -18.13 49.18 -39.47
CA ASN A 621 -17.02 49.52 -40.39
C ASN A 621 -15.94 48.44 -40.58
N VAL A 622 -16.15 47.19 -40.06
CA VAL A 622 -15.29 46.05 -40.42
C VAL A 622 -16.03 45.21 -41.47
N PRO A 623 -15.42 44.85 -42.60
CA PRO A 623 -16.06 44.00 -43.62
C PRO A 623 -16.53 42.66 -43.04
N GLU A 624 -17.63 42.14 -43.52
CA GLU A 624 -18.20 40.87 -43.08
C GLU A 624 -17.18 39.72 -43.21
N GLY A 625 -17.03 38.90 -42.16
CA GLY A 625 -16.06 37.81 -42.11
C GLY A 625 -14.64 38.23 -41.85
N GLN A 626 -14.40 39.52 -41.55
CA GLN A 626 -13.08 40.07 -41.22
C GLN A 626 -13.04 40.64 -39.81
N ARG A 627 -11.83 40.93 -39.32
CA ARG A 627 -11.54 41.69 -38.11
C ARG A 627 -10.42 42.70 -38.36
N SER A 628 -10.48 43.81 -37.69
CA SER A 628 -9.37 44.78 -37.69
C SER A 628 -8.32 44.37 -36.67
N LEU A 629 -7.10 44.28 -37.07
CA LEU A 629 -5.94 43.99 -36.20
C LEU A 629 -4.95 45.13 -36.30
N ALA A 630 -4.35 45.50 -35.17
CA ALA A 630 -3.27 46.48 -35.09
C ALA A 630 -2.06 45.92 -34.38
N PHE A 631 -0.91 45.95 -35.05
CA PHE A 631 0.35 45.44 -34.52
C PHE A 631 1.34 46.60 -34.36
N ARG A 632 2.07 46.56 -33.26
CA ARG A 632 3.28 47.37 -33.04
C ARG A 632 4.51 46.56 -33.39
N LEU A 633 5.36 47.12 -34.22
CA LEU A 633 6.60 46.55 -34.68
C LEU A 633 7.77 47.39 -34.15
N ILE A 634 8.67 46.79 -33.40
CA ILE A 634 9.84 47.46 -32.85
C ILE A 634 11.06 47.06 -33.66
N TYR A 635 11.70 48.05 -34.25
CA TYR A 635 12.92 47.87 -35.04
C TYR A 635 14.13 48.37 -34.26
N ARG A 636 15.19 47.59 -34.21
CA ARG A 636 16.43 47.94 -33.54
C ARG A 636 17.62 47.26 -34.17
N ALA A 637 18.76 47.94 -34.19
CA ALA A 637 20.05 47.33 -34.52
C ALA A 637 20.91 47.17 -33.27
N SER A 638 21.78 46.19 -33.25
CA SER A 638 22.68 45.91 -32.13
C SER A 638 23.88 46.83 -32.05
N ASP A 639 24.24 47.49 -33.18
CA ASP A 639 25.49 48.21 -33.39
C ASP A 639 25.33 49.71 -33.69
N ARG A 640 24.09 50.21 -33.92
CA ARG A 640 23.83 51.60 -34.28
C ARG A 640 22.38 52.02 -34.05
N THR A 641 22.14 53.33 -34.05
CA THR A 641 20.80 53.90 -34.15
C THR A 641 20.28 53.79 -35.58
N LEU A 642 19.09 53.22 -35.78
CA LEU A 642 18.46 53.10 -37.08
C LEU A 642 17.97 54.46 -37.60
N THR A 643 18.17 54.69 -38.88
CA THR A 643 17.62 55.84 -39.58
C THR A 643 16.29 55.50 -40.26
N GLU A 644 15.49 56.52 -40.59
CA GLU A 644 14.23 56.34 -41.33
C GLU A 644 14.45 55.60 -42.66
N ALA A 645 15.54 55.92 -43.37
CA ALA A 645 15.92 55.29 -44.63
C ALA A 645 16.23 53.79 -44.54
N GLU A 646 16.54 53.28 -43.33
CA GLU A 646 16.78 51.87 -43.06
C GLU A 646 15.51 51.15 -42.62
N VAL A 647 14.65 51.79 -41.80
CA VAL A 647 13.42 51.20 -41.26
C VAL A 647 12.33 51.11 -42.30
N GLU A 648 12.09 52.17 -43.07
CA GLU A 648 10.98 52.27 -44.01
C GLU A 648 10.99 51.17 -45.11
N PRO A 649 12.11 50.80 -45.72
CA PRO A 649 12.13 49.70 -46.69
C PRO A 649 11.79 48.35 -46.08
N VAL A 650 12.19 48.10 -44.84
CA VAL A 650 11.88 46.85 -44.14
C VAL A 650 10.41 46.82 -43.72
N HIS A 651 9.89 47.94 -43.20
CA HIS A 651 8.48 48.05 -42.87
C HIS A 651 7.56 47.87 -44.10
N ASN A 652 7.95 48.47 -45.27
CA ASN A 652 7.23 48.26 -46.52
C ASN A 652 7.24 46.79 -46.97
N LYS A 653 8.37 46.09 -46.84
CA LYS A 653 8.40 44.63 -47.11
C LYS A 653 7.44 43.85 -46.22
N VAL A 654 7.32 44.21 -44.95
CA VAL A 654 6.32 43.60 -44.04
C VAL A 654 4.90 43.83 -44.57
N ARG A 655 4.58 45.07 -44.97
CA ARG A 655 3.27 45.43 -45.53
C ARG A 655 2.97 44.63 -46.80
N GLU A 656 3.94 44.57 -47.74
CA GLU A 656 3.83 43.79 -48.99
C GLU A 656 3.62 42.29 -48.69
N ALA A 657 4.41 41.71 -47.81
CA ALA A 657 4.30 40.30 -47.44
C ALA A 657 2.92 39.93 -46.84
N LEU A 658 2.34 40.80 -46.05
CA LEU A 658 0.99 40.61 -45.47
C LEU A 658 -0.07 40.67 -46.58
N VAL A 659 0.02 41.62 -47.49
CA VAL A 659 -0.90 41.73 -48.63
C VAL A 659 -0.77 40.52 -49.56
N GLU A 660 0.45 40.13 -49.92
CA GLU A 660 0.72 38.99 -50.80
C GLU A 660 0.24 37.67 -50.21
N LYS A 661 0.54 37.44 -48.93
CA LYS A 661 0.27 36.15 -48.29
C LYS A 661 -1.23 35.97 -47.91
N PHE A 662 -1.83 37.02 -47.41
CA PHE A 662 -3.17 36.94 -46.78
C PHE A 662 -4.25 37.79 -47.49
N GLY A 663 -3.86 38.60 -48.47
CA GLY A 663 -4.82 39.49 -49.15
C GLY A 663 -5.43 40.54 -48.21
N VAL A 664 -4.69 40.98 -47.18
CA VAL A 664 -5.21 41.93 -46.20
C VAL A 664 -5.34 43.34 -46.79
N ASN A 665 -6.34 44.10 -46.29
CA ASN A 665 -6.48 45.50 -46.64
C ASN A 665 -5.87 46.38 -45.53
N LEU A 666 -4.75 47.01 -45.89
CA LEU A 666 -4.08 47.92 -44.97
C LEU A 666 -4.94 49.15 -44.71
N ARG A 667 -4.97 49.59 -43.47
CA ARG A 667 -5.61 50.84 -43.04
C ARG A 667 -4.56 51.95 -43.08
N SER A 668 -4.92 53.06 -43.69
CA SER A 668 -4.10 54.29 -43.76
C SER A 668 -4.15 55.06 -42.43
#